data_ddb38c23bf11500f8e37ff59a4323577
#
_entry.id   ddb38c23bf11500f8e37ff59a4323577
#
_cell.length_a   1.000
_cell.length_b   1.000
_cell.length_c   1.000
_cell.angle_alpha   90.00
_cell.angle_beta   90.00
_cell.angle_gamma   90.00
#
_symmetry.space_group_name_H-M   'P 1'
#
loop_
_entity.id
_entity.type
_entity.pdbx_description
1 polymer ?
#
loop_
_entity_poly.entity_id
_entity_poly.type
_entity_poly.pdbx_seq_one_letter_code
_entity_poly.pdbx_strand_id
1 'polypeptide(L)'
;MSTPEIPKKVPQFSALKLSPVPPKEDCCCEGACETRTEALPENGNHYSWVVNGMDCAACARKVENAVKQVPGVNHVQVLFATEKLLVSAENDVSRQVEAAVSKAGYTLRSETAPAEKTSPLKENLPLITLIIMMALSWGLEQINHPFGNLAFIATTLVGLFPIARQALRLMRSGSWFAIETLMSVAAIGALFIGATAEAAMVLLLFLIGERLEGWAASRARKGVSALMALKPETATRVNGGKRETVAINTLRPGDVIEVPAGGRLPADGTLITATASFDESALTGESIPVARAAGEKVPAGATSVDRLVLLTVLSEPGDSAIDRILRLIEEAEERRAPVERFIDRFSRIYTPAIMLVALLVTVVPPLFFGAPWEGWIYKGLTLLLIGCPCALVISTPAAITSGLAAAARRGALIKGGAALEQLSQIQHIAFDKTGTLTVGKPQVTSVYPQDISEDELLILAAAVEQGSTHPLAQAIVREAKGRGLTIPPATAQRALVGSGIEAVVEGKKVLIAAAGAFPNPQVEALEQAGQTVVAVMQDGVPMGMLALRDTLRDDAKDAVDALHRLGVQGVILTGDNPRAAAAIAGELGLEFKAGLLPADKVSAVTELNGHAPLAMVGDGINDAPAMKASTIGIAMGSGTDVALETADAALTHNRLTGLAQMIDLARATRANIRQNIGIALGLKGIFLVTTLLGMTGLWLAVLADTGATVLVTANALRRLIRR
;
A
#
# COMPACT_ATOMS: atom_id res chain seq x y z
N MET A 1 57.31 -33.16 24.95
CA MET A 1 56.15 -32.40 25.35
C MET A 1 56.04 -31.23 24.40
N SER A 2 55.23 -31.42 23.36
CA SER A 2 55.09 -30.53 22.22
C SER A 2 53.85 -29.68 22.42
N THR A 3 54.02 -28.36 22.40
CA THR A 3 52.96 -27.33 22.32
C THR A 3 52.37 -27.32 20.92
N PRO A 4 51.04 -27.20 20.77
CA PRO A 4 50.44 -27.05 19.44
C PRO A 4 50.45 -25.61 18.97
N GLU A 5 50.95 -25.42 17.76
CA GLU A 5 50.94 -24.15 17.01
C GLU A 5 49.51 -23.77 16.57
N ILE A 6 49.15 -22.53 16.81
CA ILE A 6 47.90 -21.88 16.32
C ILE A 6 48.17 -21.35 14.91
N PRO A 7 47.36 -21.68 13.90
CA PRO A 7 47.56 -21.11 12.58
C PRO A 7 47.00 -19.68 12.49
N LYS A 8 47.90 -18.74 12.27
CA LYS A 8 47.58 -17.37 11.84
C LYS A 8 47.14 -17.38 10.38
N LYS A 9 45.86 -17.22 10.11
CA LYS A 9 45.39 -16.62 8.85
C LYS A 9 44.08 -15.91 9.12
N VAL A 10 44.20 -14.60 9.21
CA VAL A 10 43.04 -13.65 9.13
C VAL A 10 42.75 -13.44 7.65
N PRO A 11 41.52 -13.65 7.16
CA PRO A 11 41.19 -13.27 5.79
C PRO A 11 41.05 -11.74 5.71
N GLN A 12 41.85 -11.15 4.86
CA GLN A 12 41.67 -9.75 4.43
C GLN A 12 40.40 -9.67 3.60
N PHE A 13 39.40 -8.91 4.06
CA PHE A 13 38.29 -8.47 3.23
C PHE A 13 38.79 -7.36 2.30
N SER A 14 39.09 -7.70 1.05
CA SER A 14 39.20 -6.75 -0.03
C SER A 14 37.82 -6.30 -0.47
N ALA A 15 37.69 -4.99 -0.74
CA ALA A 15 36.47 -4.35 -1.21
C ALA A 15 35.80 -5.15 -2.34
N LEU A 16 34.56 -5.56 -2.13
CA LEU A 16 33.71 -6.19 -3.13
C LEU A 16 33.41 -5.17 -4.24
N LYS A 17 34.10 -5.31 -5.37
CA LYS A 17 33.64 -4.77 -6.64
C LYS A 17 32.47 -5.62 -7.09
N LEU A 18 31.29 -5.05 -7.17
CA LEU A 18 30.13 -5.65 -7.81
C LEU A 18 30.42 -5.83 -9.29
N SER A 19 30.69 -7.06 -9.70
CA SER A 19 30.72 -7.45 -11.11
C SER A 19 29.30 -7.86 -11.53
N PRO A 20 28.87 -7.51 -12.76
CA PRO A 20 27.53 -7.87 -13.22
C PRO A 20 27.41 -9.40 -13.37
N VAL A 21 26.33 -9.93 -12.86
CA VAL A 21 25.97 -11.35 -12.96
C VAL A 21 25.58 -11.66 -14.41
N PRO A 22 26.17 -12.69 -15.07
CA PRO A 22 25.73 -13.09 -16.39
C PRO A 22 24.35 -13.77 -16.35
N PRO A 23 23.56 -13.68 -17.44
CA PRO A 23 22.24 -14.30 -17.48
C PRO A 23 22.35 -15.82 -17.40
N LYS A 24 21.59 -16.43 -16.50
CA LYS A 24 21.43 -17.89 -16.42
C LYS A 24 20.44 -18.36 -17.48
N GLU A 25 20.93 -19.25 -18.32
CA GLU A 25 20.15 -20.04 -19.26
C GLU A 25 19.18 -20.99 -18.56
N ASP A 26 18.12 -21.30 -19.29
CA ASP A 26 16.97 -22.09 -18.90
C ASP A 26 17.32 -23.43 -18.23
N CYS A 27 16.78 -23.65 -17.05
CA CYS A 27 16.55 -24.99 -16.51
C CYS A 27 15.11 -25.15 -16.09
N CYS A 28 14.37 -25.93 -16.87
CA CYS A 28 13.04 -26.43 -16.51
C CYS A 28 13.18 -27.40 -15.34
N CYS A 29 12.69 -27.02 -14.14
CA CYS A 29 12.30 -27.95 -13.09
C CYS A 29 11.01 -27.47 -12.46
N GLU A 30 10.02 -28.34 -12.45
CA GLU A 30 8.70 -28.18 -11.87
C GLU A 30 8.79 -27.95 -10.35
N GLY A 31 8.11 -26.90 -9.87
CA GLY A 31 7.74 -26.76 -8.47
C GLY A 31 8.46 -25.71 -7.66
N ALA A 32 8.45 -24.46 -8.10
CA ALA A 32 8.46 -23.26 -7.25
C ALA A 32 8.33 -22.03 -8.16
N CYS A 33 7.11 -21.53 -8.33
CA CYS A 33 6.91 -20.22 -8.92
C CYS A 33 7.48 -19.15 -8.00
N GLU A 34 8.71 -18.71 -8.28
CA GLU A 34 9.21 -17.43 -7.78
C GLU A 34 8.27 -16.34 -8.24
N THR A 35 7.71 -15.62 -7.28
CA THR A 35 6.94 -14.40 -7.51
C THR A 35 7.87 -13.32 -8.05
N ARG A 36 8.08 -13.28 -9.37
CA ARG A 36 8.63 -12.08 -10.01
C ARG A 36 7.63 -10.94 -9.81
N THR A 37 7.99 -9.99 -8.98
CA THR A 37 7.42 -8.64 -9.01
C THR A 37 7.63 -8.11 -10.42
N GLU A 38 6.56 -7.87 -11.17
CA GLU A 38 6.62 -7.12 -12.42
C GLU A 38 6.92 -5.65 -12.07
N ALA A 39 8.17 -5.33 -11.80
CA ALA A 39 8.64 -3.96 -11.78
C ALA A 39 8.66 -3.42 -13.22
N LEU A 40 8.31 -2.15 -13.40
CA LEU A 40 8.46 -1.47 -14.69
C LEU A 40 9.88 -1.68 -15.22
N PRO A 41 10.07 -2.10 -16.48
CA PRO A 41 11.39 -2.29 -17.04
C PRO A 41 12.17 -0.97 -17.01
N GLU A 42 13.39 -1.00 -16.51
CA GLU A 42 14.26 0.17 -16.34
C GLU A 42 14.68 0.86 -17.66
N ASN A 43 14.42 0.23 -18.79
CA ASN A 43 14.78 0.74 -20.12
C ASN A 43 13.55 1.20 -20.89
N GLY A 44 13.43 2.48 -21.13
CA GLY A 44 12.38 3.08 -21.96
C GLY A 44 11.91 4.45 -21.44
N ASN A 45 11.19 5.17 -22.26
CA ASN A 45 10.51 6.39 -21.87
C ASN A 45 9.26 6.05 -21.06
N HIS A 46 9.12 6.66 -19.89
CA HIS A 46 7.97 6.50 -19.02
C HIS A 46 7.02 7.68 -19.17
N TYR A 47 5.73 7.37 -19.34
CA TYR A 47 4.66 8.35 -19.47
C TYR A 47 3.61 8.11 -18.40
N SER A 48 3.04 9.19 -17.89
CA SER A 48 1.96 9.15 -16.89
C SER A 48 0.88 10.16 -17.26
N TRP A 49 -0.38 9.70 -17.28
CA TRP A 49 -1.56 10.52 -17.52
C TRP A 49 -2.64 10.17 -16.51
N VAL A 50 -3.58 11.10 -16.33
CA VAL A 50 -4.80 10.82 -15.57
C VAL A 50 -5.92 10.49 -16.56
N VAL A 51 -6.62 9.38 -16.34
CA VAL A 51 -7.73 8.92 -17.17
C VAL A 51 -9.05 9.36 -16.55
N ASN A 52 -9.83 10.13 -17.29
CA ASN A 52 -11.17 10.53 -16.85
C ASN A 52 -12.22 9.52 -17.31
N GLY A 53 -13.24 9.31 -16.48
CA GLY A 53 -14.39 8.46 -16.80
C GLY A 53 -14.24 6.99 -16.42
N MET A 54 -13.26 6.65 -15.59
CA MET A 54 -13.12 5.31 -15.04
C MET A 54 -13.98 5.17 -13.78
N ASP A 55 -15.18 4.65 -13.96
CA ASP A 55 -16.13 4.50 -12.86
C ASP A 55 -16.03 3.12 -12.17
N CYS A 56 -15.27 2.19 -12.74
CA CYS A 56 -15.13 0.84 -12.19
C CYS A 56 -13.76 0.22 -12.48
N ALA A 57 -13.38 -0.78 -11.69
CA ALA A 57 -12.11 -1.51 -11.89
C ALA A 57 -12.03 -2.22 -13.25
N ALA A 58 -13.17 -2.66 -13.79
CA ALA A 58 -13.23 -3.24 -15.13
C ALA A 58 -12.90 -2.22 -16.21
N CYS A 59 -13.19 -0.94 -15.98
CA CYS A 59 -12.86 0.16 -16.89
C CYS A 59 -11.33 0.33 -17.01
N ALA A 60 -10.61 0.19 -15.91
CA ALA A 60 -9.14 0.21 -15.91
C ALA A 60 -8.56 -0.85 -16.84
N ARG A 61 -9.10 -2.06 -16.82
CA ARG A 61 -8.67 -3.14 -17.75
C ARG A 61 -8.98 -2.85 -19.20
N LYS A 62 -10.12 -2.23 -19.48
CA LYS A 62 -10.48 -1.82 -20.83
C LYS A 62 -9.48 -0.82 -21.41
N VAL A 63 -9.07 0.14 -20.59
CA VAL A 63 -8.02 1.11 -20.96
C VAL A 63 -6.67 0.41 -21.14
N GLU A 64 -6.26 -0.45 -20.22
CA GLU A 64 -5.02 -1.23 -20.34
C GLU A 64 -4.99 -2.04 -21.65
N ASN A 65 -6.06 -2.76 -21.96
CA ASN A 65 -6.15 -3.58 -23.17
C ASN A 65 -6.09 -2.72 -24.44
N ALA A 66 -6.72 -1.56 -24.44
CA ALA A 66 -6.67 -0.64 -25.58
C ALA A 66 -5.25 -0.11 -25.82
N VAL A 67 -4.53 0.24 -24.76
CA VAL A 67 -3.16 0.77 -24.83
C VAL A 67 -2.13 -0.31 -25.14
N LYS A 68 -2.32 -1.54 -24.65
CA LYS A 68 -1.45 -2.69 -24.98
C LYS A 68 -1.33 -2.96 -26.48
N GLN A 69 -2.33 -2.60 -27.26
CA GLN A 69 -2.35 -2.81 -28.72
C GLN A 69 -1.63 -1.72 -29.49
N VAL A 70 -1.20 -0.65 -28.84
CA VAL A 70 -0.42 0.41 -29.47
C VAL A 70 0.98 -0.10 -29.79
N PRO A 71 1.46 -0.01 -31.05
CA PRO A 71 2.81 -0.42 -31.41
C PRO A 71 3.86 0.40 -30.65
N GLY A 72 4.88 -0.28 -30.11
CA GLY A 72 5.97 0.37 -29.39
C GLY A 72 5.75 0.49 -27.87
N VAL A 73 4.60 0.09 -27.37
CA VAL A 73 4.33 0.02 -25.91
C VAL A 73 4.87 -1.28 -25.35
N ASN A 74 5.82 -1.18 -24.40
CA ASN A 74 6.43 -2.33 -23.73
C ASN A 74 5.63 -2.77 -22.52
N HIS A 75 5.17 -1.81 -21.72
CA HIS A 75 4.40 -2.06 -20.51
C HIS A 75 3.32 -0.99 -20.34
N VAL A 76 2.14 -1.40 -19.90
CA VAL A 76 1.04 -0.51 -19.56
C VAL A 76 0.35 -0.98 -18.30
N GLN A 77 0.00 -0.05 -17.45
CA GLN A 77 -0.73 -0.30 -16.22
C GLN A 77 -1.64 0.87 -15.89
N VAL A 78 -2.84 0.57 -15.44
CA VAL A 78 -3.77 1.57 -14.91
C VAL A 78 -3.89 1.42 -13.41
N LEU A 79 -3.60 2.50 -12.70
CA LEU A 79 -3.78 2.61 -11.26
C LEU A 79 -5.18 3.14 -10.99
N PHE A 80 -6.07 2.27 -10.55
CA PHE A 80 -7.47 2.61 -10.37
C PHE A 80 -7.71 3.62 -9.23
N ALA A 81 -6.97 3.53 -8.12
CA ALA A 81 -7.14 4.40 -6.96
C ALA A 81 -6.80 5.87 -7.26
N THR A 82 -5.79 6.10 -8.08
CA THR A 82 -5.32 7.44 -8.48
C THR A 82 -5.74 7.84 -9.89
N GLU A 83 -6.44 6.95 -10.59
CA GLU A 83 -6.88 7.14 -11.99
C GLU A 83 -5.73 7.38 -12.97
N LYS A 84 -4.53 6.93 -12.66
CA LYS A 84 -3.35 7.11 -13.50
C LYS A 84 -3.15 5.97 -14.49
N LEU A 85 -2.75 6.34 -15.70
CA LEU A 85 -2.26 5.43 -16.73
C LEU A 85 -0.74 5.56 -16.82
N LEU A 86 -0.04 4.46 -16.55
CA LEU A 86 1.42 4.37 -16.65
C LEU A 86 1.78 3.58 -17.91
N VAL A 87 2.62 4.15 -18.75
CA VAL A 87 3.07 3.53 -20.00
C VAL A 87 4.58 3.59 -20.10
N SER A 88 5.19 2.46 -20.44
CA SER A 88 6.61 2.38 -20.79
C SER A 88 6.74 2.02 -22.27
N ALA A 89 7.48 2.82 -23.02
CA ALA A 89 7.68 2.63 -24.45
C ALA A 89 9.07 3.08 -24.89
N GLU A 90 9.58 2.50 -25.99
CA GLU A 90 10.89 2.86 -26.54
C GLU A 90 10.87 4.21 -27.29
N ASN A 91 9.75 4.54 -27.89
CA ASN A 91 9.55 5.75 -28.67
C ASN A 91 8.42 6.61 -28.09
N ASP A 92 8.29 7.84 -28.58
CA ASP A 92 7.17 8.69 -28.22
C ASP A 92 5.87 8.14 -28.81
N VAL A 93 5.02 7.62 -27.93
CA VAL A 93 3.71 7.02 -28.26
C VAL A 93 2.54 7.86 -27.76
N SER A 94 2.78 9.08 -27.29
CA SER A 94 1.77 9.93 -26.63
C SER A 94 0.50 10.10 -27.47
N ARG A 95 0.63 10.38 -28.76
CA ARG A 95 -0.52 10.57 -29.65
C ARG A 95 -1.27 9.26 -29.92
N GLN A 96 -0.55 8.17 -30.09
CA GLN A 96 -1.14 6.85 -30.33
C GLN A 96 -1.89 6.35 -29.07
N VAL A 97 -1.34 6.56 -27.90
CA VAL A 97 -1.98 6.21 -26.62
C VAL A 97 -3.23 7.06 -26.40
N GLU A 98 -3.15 8.37 -26.63
CA GLU A 98 -4.32 9.25 -26.54
C GLU A 98 -5.44 8.85 -27.51
N ALA A 99 -5.09 8.51 -28.74
CA ALA A 99 -6.04 8.02 -29.73
C ALA A 99 -6.67 6.68 -29.32
N ALA A 100 -5.89 5.74 -28.78
CA ALA A 100 -6.37 4.44 -28.33
C ALA A 100 -7.33 4.57 -27.15
N VAL A 101 -7.00 5.41 -26.17
CA VAL A 101 -7.84 5.67 -25.00
C VAL A 101 -9.14 6.39 -25.42
N SER A 102 -9.06 7.34 -26.31
CA SER A 102 -10.24 8.03 -26.86
C SER A 102 -11.16 7.10 -27.62
N LYS A 103 -10.61 6.16 -28.41
CA LYS A 103 -11.40 5.12 -29.10
C LYS A 103 -12.12 4.20 -28.13
N ALA A 104 -11.52 3.91 -26.96
CA ALA A 104 -12.14 3.12 -25.91
C ALA A 104 -13.23 3.88 -25.14
N GLY A 105 -13.39 5.19 -25.39
CA GLY A 105 -14.43 6.00 -24.77
C GLY A 105 -14.00 6.77 -23.51
N TYR A 106 -12.70 6.85 -23.26
CA TYR A 106 -12.12 7.58 -22.14
C TYR A 106 -11.29 8.76 -22.62
N THR A 107 -10.98 9.70 -21.73
CA THR A 107 -10.15 10.86 -22.04
C THR A 107 -8.92 10.91 -21.15
N LEU A 108 -7.79 11.28 -21.76
CA LEU A 108 -6.56 11.52 -21.02
C LEU A 108 -6.41 13.01 -20.70
N ARG A 109 -5.90 13.29 -19.50
CA ARG A 109 -5.43 14.63 -19.13
C ARG A 109 -4.04 14.54 -18.54
N SER A 110 -3.30 15.63 -18.67
CA SER A 110 -2.02 15.78 -17.98
C SER A 110 -2.25 15.82 -16.47
N GLU A 111 -1.31 15.33 -15.67
CA GLU A 111 -1.38 15.38 -14.20
C GLU A 111 -1.51 16.79 -13.65
N THR A 112 -1.07 17.79 -14.41
CA THR A 112 -1.11 19.21 -14.02
C THR A 112 -2.40 19.92 -14.43
N ALA A 113 -3.27 19.27 -15.21
CA ALA A 113 -4.52 19.89 -15.66
C ALA A 113 -5.61 19.77 -14.57
N PRO A 114 -6.41 20.84 -14.35
CA PRO A 114 -7.50 20.79 -13.36
C PRO A 114 -8.56 19.78 -13.76
N ALA A 115 -9.18 19.12 -12.76
CA ALA A 115 -10.26 18.17 -12.99
C ALA A 115 -11.54 18.89 -13.41
N GLU A 116 -12.16 18.46 -14.52
CA GLU A 116 -13.49 18.93 -14.89
C GLU A 116 -14.53 18.39 -13.92
N LYS A 117 -15.29 19.29 -13.29
CA LYS A 117 -16.43 18.93 -12.46
C LYS A 117 -17.66 18.73 -13.35
N THR A 118 -18.03 17.50 -13.60
CA THR A 118 -19.30 17.15 -14.23
C THR A 118 -20.45 17.30 -13.23
N SER A 119 -21.59 17.84 -13.68
CA SER A 119 -22.76 17.95 -12.80
C SER A 119 -23.43 16.59 -12.62
N PRO A 120 -23.89 16.21 -11.39
CA PRO A 120 -24.57 14.93 -11.14
C PRO A 120 -25.81 14.72 -12.01
N LEU A 121 -26.46 15.81 -12.42
CA LEU A 121 -27.65 15.74 -13.27
C LEU A 121 -27.33 15.29 -14.70
N LYS A 122 -26.21 15.73 -15.27
CA LYS A 122 -25.78 15.32 -16.61
C LYS A 122 -25.36 13.85 -16.66
N GLU A 123 -24.75 13.34 -15.61
CA GLU A 123 -24.33 11.93 -15.52
C GLU A 123 -25.54 10.99 -15.45
N ASN A 124 -26.61 11.39 -14.74
CA ASN A 124 -27.80 10.57 -14.55
C ASN A 124 -28.88 10.77 -15.62
N LEU A 125 -28.72 11.72 -16.53
CA LEU A 125 -29.72 12.03 -17.56
C LEU A 125 -30.12 10.83 -18.42
N PRO A 126 -29.20 9.98 -18.94
CA PRO A 126 -29.57 8.78 -19.69
C PRO A 126 -30.44 7.80 -18.89
N LEU A 127 -30.10 7.59 -17.61
CA LEU A 127 -30.87 6.71 -16.72
C LEU A 127 -32.28 7.26 -16.44
N ILE A 128 -32.39 8.55 -16.14
CA ILE A 128 -33.68 9.21 -15.91
C ILE A 128 -34.56 9.13 -17.16
N THR A 129 -34.01 9.41 -18.33
CA THR A 129 -34.71 9.32 -19.62
C THR A 129 -35.24 7.89 -19.85
N LEU A 130 -34.44 6.89 -19.62
CA LEU A 130 -34.81 5.49 -19.79
C LEU A 130 -35.90 5.06 -18.81
N ILE A 131 -35.84 5.48 -17.56
CA ILE A 131 -36.86 5.23 -16.53
C ILE A 131 -38.20 5.86 -16.94
N ILE A 132 -38.21 7.09 -17.42
CA ILE A 132 -39.42 7.77 -17.87
C ILE A 132 -40.01 7.07 -19.09
N MET A 133 -39.22 6.73 -20.08
CA MET A 133 -39.66 5.99 -21.27
C MET A 133 -40.23 4.61 -20.93
N MET A 134 -39.58 3.92 -19.98
CA MET A 134 -40.02 2.60 -19.49
C MET A 134 -41.39 2.70 -18.78
N ALA A 135 -41.56 3.69 -17.92
CA ALA A 135 -42.84 3.94 -17.24
C ALA A 135 -43.96 4.28 -18.19
N LEU A 136 -43.71 5.12 -19.21
CA LEU A 136 -44.68 5.45 -20.23
C LEU A 136 -45.05 4.24 -21.10
N SER A 137 -44.08 3.42 -21.48
CA SER A 137 -44.30 2.18 -22.23
C SER A 137 -45.16 1.17 -21.47
N TRP A 138 -44.85 0.99 -20.15
CA TRP A 138 -45.66 0.15 -19.27
C TRP A 138 -47.07 0.66 -19.10
N GLY A 139 -47.26 1.98 -18.95
CA GLY A 139 -48.58 2.60 -18.85
C GLY A 139 -49.42 2.39 -20.11
N LEU A 140 -48.82 2.52 -21.30
CA LEU A 140 -49.47 2.26 -22.57
C LEU A 140 -49.85 0.77 -22.74
N GLU A 141 -49.05 -0.15 -22.27
CA GLU A 141 -49.34 -1.56 -22.27
C GLU A 141 -50.52 -1.91 -21.32
N GLN A 142 -50.60 -1.29 -20.14
CA GLN A 142 -51.68 -1.52 -19.19
C GLN A 142 -53.07 -1.09 -19.70
N ILE A 143 -53.13 -0.07 -20.53
CA ILE A 143 -54.39 0.38 -21.17
C ILE A 143 -54.65 -0.34 -22.50
N ASN A 144 -53.92 -1.40 -22.82
CA ASN A 144 -53.99 -2.18 -24.06
C ASN A 144 -53.90 -1.30 -25.35
N HIS A 145 -53.10 -0.26 -25.28
CA HIS A 145 -52.90 0.60 -26.45
C HIS A 145 -52.03 -0.09 -27.50
N PRO A 146 -52.38 -0.03 -28.79
CA PRO A 146 -51.63 -0.72 -29.88
C PRO A 146 -50.19 -0.29 -30.01
N PHE A 147 -49.81 0.89 -29.52
CA PHE A 147 -48.44 1.43 -29.54
C PHE A 147 -47.60 1.00 -28.31
N GLY A 148 -48.12 0.24 -27.34
CA GLY A 148 -47.37 -0.18 -26.17
C GLY A 148 -46.10 -0.98 -26.54
N ASN A 149 -46.24 -1.92 -27.46
CA ASN A 149 -45.10 -2.71 -27.95
C ASN A 149 -44.08 -1.85 -28.71
N LEU A 150 -44.55 -0.93 -29.57
CA LEU A 150 -43.66 0.03 -30.26
C LEU A 150 -42.93 0.94 -29.28
N ALA A 151 -43.59 1.36 -28.20
CA ALA A 151 -42.97 2.16 -27.15
C ALA A 151 -41.83 1.42 -26.43
N PHE A 152 -41.97 0.12 -26.15
CA PHE A 152 -40.90 -0.71 -25.64
C PHE A 152 -39.75 -0.88 -26.62
N ILE A 153 -40.02 -1.06 -27.90
CA ILE A 153 -39.00 -1.11 -28.97
C ILE A 153 -38.23 0.19 -29.00
N ALA A 154 -38.92 1.34 -29.00
CA ALA A 154 -38.28 2.65 -28.97
C ALA A 154 -37.43 2.88 -27.74
N THR A 155 -37.92 2.49 -26.56
CA THR A 155 -37.18 2.54 -25.29
C THR A 155 -35.90 1.69 -25.34
N THR A 156 -36.02 0.48 -25.89
CA THR A 156 -34.85 -0.41 -26.04
C THR A 156 -33.83 0.17 -27.01
N LEU A 157 -34.24 0.73 -28.12
CA LEU A 157 -33.32 1.34 -29.08
C LEU A 157 -32.61 2.57 -28.52
N VAL A 158 -33.30 3.41 -27.76
CA VAL A 158 -32.72 4.57 -27.11
C VAL A 158 -31.71 4.15 -26.04
N GLY A 159 -32.02 3.15 -25.24
CA GLY A 159 -31.10 2.64 -24.23
C GLY A 159 -29.94 1.83 -24.80
N LEU A 160 -30.15 1.15 -25.92
CA LEU A 160 -29.14 0.34 -26.58
C LEU A 160 -28.08 1.17 -27.30
N PHE A 161 -28.43 2.33 -27.85
CA PHE A 161 -27.52 3.12 -28.67
C PHE A 161 -26.20 3.46 -27.97
N PRO A 162 -26.15 3.99 -26.73
CA PRO A 162 -24.90 4.23 -26.03
C PRO A 162 -24.11 2.95 -25.78
N ILE A 163 -24.78 1.88 -25.39
CA ILE A 163 -24.16 0.59 -25.03
C ILE A 163 -23.58 -0.07 -26.28
N ALA A 164 -24.31 -0.10 -27.37
CA ALA A 164 -23.85 -0.64 -28.66
C ALA A 164 -22.68 0.16 -29.24
N ARG A 165 -22.73 1.48 -29.12
CA ARG A 165 -21.62 2.36 -29.50
C ARG A 165 -20.35 2.06 -28.68
N GLN A 166 -20.48 1.89 -27.39
CA GLN A 166 -19.38 1.53 -26.52
C GLN A 166 -18.85 0.14 -26.82
N ALA A 167 -19.74 -0.84 -27.05
CA ALA A 167 -19.36 -2.19 -27.47
C ALA A 167 -18.55 -2.17 -28.77
N LEU A 168 -18.98 -1.41 -29.75
CA LEU A 168 -18.29 -1.27 -31.04
C LEU A 168 -16.90 -0.63 -30.86
N ARG A 169 -16.78 0.39 -30.02
CA ARG A 169 -15.50 1.01 -29.69
C ARG A 169 -14.54 0.03 -29.03
N LEU A 170 -15.03 -0.77 -28.07
CA LEU A 170 -14.24 -1.78 -27.40
C LEU A 170 -13.81 -2.92 -28.33
N MET A 171 -14.67 -3.35 -29.24
CA MET A 171 -14.33 -4.32 -30.28
C MET A 171 -13.21 -3.80 -31.19
N ARG A 172 -13.28 -2.53 -31.60
CA ARG A 172 -12.23 -1.89 -32.40
C ARG A 172 -10.91 -1.73 -31.65
N SER A 173 -10.95 -1.61 -30.33
CA SER A 173 -9.77 -1.57 -29.48
C SER A 173 -9.25 -2.96 -29.04
N GLY A 174 -9.87 -4.05 -29.53
CA GLY A 174 -9.46 -5.44 -29.31
C GLY A 174 -10.12 -6.17 -28.16
N SER A 175 -11.07 -5.54 -27.47
CA SER A 175 -11.83 -6.16 -26.38
C SER A 175 -13.16 -6.72 -26.90
N TRP A 176 -13.13 -7.91 -27.49
CA TRP A 176 -14.30 -8.52 -28.15
C TRP A 176 -15.34 -9.06 -27.17
N PHE A 177 -14.92 -9.48 -25.97
CA PHE A 177 -15.77 -10.13 -24.98
C PHE A 177 -16.09 -9.21 -23.81
N ALA A 178 -16.42 -7.96 -24.10
CA ALA A 178 -16.86 -7.00 -23.09
C ALA A 178 -18.33 -7.23 -22.72
N ILE A 179 -18.73 -6.81 -21.53
CA ILE A 179 -20.11 -6.89 -21.05
C ILE A 179 -21.08 -6.12 -21.97
N GLU A 180 -20.64 -5.00 -22.51
CA GLU A 180 -21.42 -4.16 -23.43
C GLU A 180 -21.76 -4.92 -24.72
N THR A 181 -20.84 -5.73 -25.22
CA THR A 181 -21.06 -6.60 -26.37
C THR A 181 -22.10 -7.67 -26.05
N LEU A 182 -21.98 -8.33 -24.91
CA LEU A 182 -22.93 -9.35 -24.44
C LEU A 182 -24.33 -8.77 -24.24
N MET A 183 -24.43 -7.60 -23.62
CA MET A 183 -25.69 -6.89 -23.41
C MET A 183 -26.33 -6.45 -24.71
N SER A 184 -25.55 -5.92 -25.64
CA SER A 184 -26.05 -5.52 -26.96
C SER A 184 -26.61 -6.71 -27.75
N VAL A 185 -25.89 -7.82 -27.77
CA VAL A 185 -26.34 -9.07 -28.42
C VAL A 185 -27.63 -9.59 -27.78
N ALA A 186 -27.69 -9.62 -26.47
CA ALA A 186 -28.88 -10.09 -25.74
C ALA A 186 -30.10 -9.20 -25.98
N ALA A 187 -29.95 -7.87 -25.94
CA ALA A 187 -31.04 -6.92 -26.19
C ALA A 187 -31.53 -6.99 -27.63
N ILE A 188 -30.63 -7.03 -28.60
CA ILE A 188 -31.00 -7.17 -30.03
C ILE A 188 -31.70 -8.52 -30.26
N GLY A 189 -31.16 -9.61 -29.74
CA GLY A 189 -31.79 -10.93 -29.85
C GLY A 189 -33.18 -10.97 -29.21
N ALA A 190 -33.38 -10.35 -28.07
CA ALA A 190 -34.66 -10.25 -27.40
C ALA A 190 -35.69 -9.46 -28.25
N LEU A 191 -35.27 -8.39 -28.92
CA LEU A 191 -36.14 -7.67 -29.87
C LEU A 191 -36.58 -8.53 -31.03
N PHE A 192 -35.68 -9.33 -31.61
CA PHE A 192 -35.98 -10.21 -32.73
C PHE A 192 -36.96 -11.34 -32.38
N ILE A 193 -36.92 -11.84 -31.14
CA ILE A 193 -37.88 -12.88 -30.69
C ILE A 193 -39.16 -12.30 -30.10
N GLY A 194 -39.35 -10.99 -30.14
CA GLY A 194 -40.58 -10.35 -29.62
C GLY A 194 -40.60 -10.03 -28.14
N ALA A 195 -39.54 -10.30 -27.37
CA ALA A 195 -39.44 -10.01 -25.93
C ALA A 195 -39.04 -8.53 -25.71
N THR A 196 -39.85 -7.57 -26.18
CA THR A 196 -39.54 -6.14 -26.21
C THR A 196 -39.48 -5.53 -24.80
N ALA A 197 -40.43 -5.86 -23.93
CA ALA A 197 -40.42 -5.38 -22.54
C ALA A 197 -39.21 -5.89 -21.77
N GLU A 198 -38.84 -7.14 -21.96
CA GLU A 198 -37.66 -7.74 -21.33
C GLU A 198 -36.37 -7.12 -21.84
N ALA A 199 -36.26 -6.82 -23.12
CA ALA A 199 -35.12 -6.14 -23.70
C ALA A 199 -34.91 -4.74 -23.07
N ALA A 200 -35.98 -3.97 -22.93
CA ALA A 200 -35.94 -2.67 -22.25
C ALA A 200 -35.53 -2.79 -20.78
N MET A 201 -36.07 -3.78 -20.07
CA MET A 201 -35.75 -4.04 -18.65
C MET A 201 -34.29 -4.44 -18.47
N VAL A 202 -33.75 -5.27 -19.36
CA VAL A 202 -32.32 -5.65 -19.37
C VAL A 202 -31.42 -4.41 -19.42
N LEU A 203 -31.70 -3.48 -20.33
CA LEU A 203 -30.91 -2.26 -20.46
C LEU A 203 -31.06 -1.33 -19.27
N LEU A 204 -32.26 -1.20 -18.71
CA LEU A 204 -32.50 -0.40 -17.52
C LEU A 204 -31.72 -0.93 -16.32
N LEU A 205 -31.78 -2.23 -16.04
CA LEU A 205 -31.07 -2.87 -14.94
C LEU A 205 -29.55 -2.79 -15.13
N PHE A 206 -29.08 -2.90 -16.37
CA PHE A 206 -27.67 -2.72 -16.68
C PHE A 206 -27.18 -1.30 -16.34
N LEU A 207 -27.91 -0.26 -16.73
CA LEU A 207 -27.57 1.12 -16.42
C LEU A 207 -27.61 1.40 -14.92
N ILE A 208 -28.59 0.86 -14.21
CA ILE A 208 -28.65 0.95 -12.73
C ILE A 208 -27.42 0.29 -12.11
N GLY A 209 -27.06 -0.90 -12.59
CA GLY A 209 -25.85 -1.62 -12.13
C GLY A 209 -24.57 -0.83 -12.35
N GLU A 210 -24.39 -0.24 -13.53
CA GLU A 210 -23.22 0.62 -13.82
C GLU A 210 -23.13 1.83 -12.88
N ARG A 211 -24.27 2.48 -12.59
CA ARG A 211 -24.29 3.62 -11.65
C ARG A 211 -23.94 3.22 -10.22
N LEU A 212 -24.43 2.06 -9.77
CA LEU A 212 -24.11 1.53 -8.44
C LEU A 212 -22.63 1.14 -8.35
N GLU A 213 -22.08 0.54 -9.39
CA GLU A 213 -20.65 0.22 -9.48
C GLU A 213 -19.78 1.49 -9.41
N GLY A 214 -20.11 2.51 -10.20
CA GLY A 214 -19.42 3.80 -10.20
C GLY A 214 -19.46 4.49 -8.84
N TRP A 215 -20.61 4.48 -8.17
CA TRP A 215 -20.76 4.98 -6.81
C TRP A 215 -19.87 4.23 -5.82
N ALA A 216 -19.88 2.91 -5.88
CA ALA A 216 -19.08 2.04 -5.02
C ALA A 216 -17.57 2.24 -5.22
N ALA A 217 -17.13 2.34 -6.48
CA ALA A 217 -15.75 2.63 -6.84
C ALA A 217 -15.29 4.00 -6.33
N SER A 218 -16.11 5.03 -6.48
CA SER A 218 -15.87 6.37 -5.95
C SER A 218 -15.75 6.34 -4.42
N ARG A 219 -16.59 5.57 -3.75
CA ARG A 219 -16.54 5.41 -2.30
C ARG A 219 -15.25 4.73 -1.84
N ALA A 220 -14.79 3.69 -2.55
CA ALA A 220 -13.53 3.00 -2.27
C ALA A 220 -12.31 3.92 -2.43
N ARG A 221 -12.31 4.79 -3.45
CA ARG A 221 -11.23 5.76 -3.71
C ARG A 221 -11.23 6.98 -2.78
N LYS A 222 -12.27 7.20 -2.00
CA LYS A 222 -12.45 8.43 -1.20
C LYS A 222 -11.32 8.69 -0.21
N GLY A 223 -10.72 7.65 0.36
CA GLY A 223 -9.58 7.76 1.26
C GLY A 223 -8.33 8.31 0.57
N VAL A 224 -8.03 7.84 -0.63
CA VAL A 224 -6.89 8.31 -1.44
C VAL A 224 -7.13 9.73 -1.94
N SER A 225 -8.35 10.02 -2.43
CA SER A 225 -8.74 11.37 -2.85
C SER A 225 -8.62 12.40 -1.72
N ALA A 226 -8.94 12.02 -0.48
CA ALA A 226 -8.76 12.88 0.68
C ALA A 226 -7.28 13.22 0.93
N LEU A 227 -6.36 12.27 0.76
CA LEU A 227 -4.91 12.51 0.85
C LEU A 227 -4.43 13.43 -0.27
N MET A 228 -4.90 13.23 -1.49
CA MET A 228 -4.58 14.11 -2.63
C MET A 228 -5.05 15.55 -2.41
N ALA A 229 -6.22 15.72 -1.77
CA ALA A 229 -6.78 17.03 -1.45
C ALA A 229 -6.01 17.77 -0.33
N LEU A 230 -5.12 17.10 0.39
CA LEU A 230 -4.26 17.75 1.39
C LEU A 230 -3.14 18.60 0.78
N LYS A 231 -2.86 18.42 -0.51
CA LYS A 231 -1.85 19.18 -1.22
C LYS A 231 -2.49 20.38 -1.90
N PRO A 232 -2.18 21.63 -1.49
CA PRO A 232 -2.67 22.84 -2.19
C PRO A 232 -2.08 22.89 -3.61
N GLU A 233 -2.79 23.50 -4.54
CA GLU A 233 -2.32 23.70 -5.90
C GLU A 233 -1.32 24.86 -6.04
N THR A 234 -1.43 25.84 -5.14
CA THR A 234 -0.62 27.05 -5.13
C THR A 234 -0.01 27.31 -3.76
N ALA A 235 1.08 28.06 -3.76
CA ALA A 235 1.75 28.51 -2.55
C ALA A 235 2.06 29.99 -2.62
N THR A 236 2.15 30.67 -1.48
CA THR A 236 2.63 32.04 -1.38
C THR A 236 4.12 32.05 -1.08
N ARG A 237 4.94 32.37 -2.06
CA ARG A 237 6.38 32.54 -1.92
C ARG A 237 6.70 33.97 -1.52
N VAL A 238 7.60 34.12 -0.55
CA VAL A 238 8.10 35.42 -0.10
C VAL A 238 9.52 35.59 -0.60
N ASN A 239 9.74 36.59 -1.44
CA ASN A 239 11.05 36.93 -1.97
C ASN A 239 11.31 38.41 -1.76
N GLY A 240 12.31 38.75 -0.95
CA GLY A 240 12.71 40.14 -0.69
C GLY A 240 11.57 41.01 -0.15
N GLY A 241 10.65 40.46 0.64
CA GLY A 241 9.50 41.16 1.21
C GLY A 241 8.28 41.25 0.26
N LYS A 242 8.41 40.78 -0.96
CA LYS A 242 7.28 40.66 -1.91
C LYS A 242 6.61 39.27 -1.79
N ARG A 243 5.29 39.26 -1.76
CA ARG A 243 4.47 38.05 -1.77
C ARG A 243 4.07 37.72 -3.20
N GLU A 244 4.30 36.50 -3.61
CA GLU A 244 4.01 36.01 -4.95
C GLU A 244 3.24 34.68 -4.83
N THR A 245 2.11 34.56 -5.50
CA THR A 245 1.39 33.28 -5.61
C THR A 245 1.99 32.49 -6.76
N VAL A 246 2.53 31.32 -6.44
CA VAL A 246 3.20 30.45 -7.41
C VAL A 246 2.56 29.06 -7.40
N ALA A 247 2.69 28.34 -8.50
CA ALA A 247 2.30 26.94 -8.54
C ALA A 247 3.25 26.12 -7.65
N ILE A 248 2.71 25.09 -6.99
CA ILE A 248 3.46 24.28 -6.02
C ILE A 248 4.68 23.58 -6.65
N ASN A 249 4.59 23.21 -7.92
CA ASN A 249 5.68 22.56 -8.66
C ASN A 249 6.85 23.48 -9.01
N THR A 250 6.72 24.78 -8.78
CA THR A 250 7.79 25.77 -9.00
C THR A 250 8.61 26.04 -7.74
N LEU A 251 8.16 25.54 -6.57
CA LEU A 251 8.91 25.66 -5.32
C LEU A 251 10.21 24.85 -5.39
N ARG A 252 11.26 25.43 -4.83
CA ARG A 252 12.59 24.79 -4.73
C ARG A 252 13.05 24.82 -3.28
N PRO A 253 13.90 23.86 -2.84
CA PRO A 253 14.53 23.91 -1.52
C PRO A 253 15.25 25.25 -1.32
N GLY A 254 15.03 25.86 -0.16
CA GLY A 254 15.54 27.19 0.16
C GLY A 254 14.59 28.35 -0.08
N ASP A 255 13.50 28.14 -0.84
CA ASP A 255 12.45 29.15 -0.99
C ASP A 255 11.74 29.37 0.36
N VAL A 256 11.34 30.61 0.61
CA VAL A 256 10.53 30.96 1.80
C VAL A 256 9.08 31.05 1.40
N ILE A 257 8.24 30.33 2.12
CA ILE A 257 6.78 30.31 1.93
C ILE A 257 6.06 30.85 3.15
N GLU A 258 4.91 31.44 2.91
CA GLU A 258 4.00 31.94 3.94
C GLU A 258 2.71 31.10 3.93
N VAL A 259 2.30 30.62 5.09
CA VAL A 259 1.07 29.84 5.25
C VAL A 259 0.19 30.53 6.31
N PRO A 260 -1.04 30.97 5.94
CA PRO A 260 -1.95 31.62 6.88
C PRO A 260 -2.49 30.62 7.90
N ALA A 261 -3.06 31.15 8.99
CA ALA A 261 -3.81 30.31 9.94
C ALA A 261 -4.95 29.59 9.23
N GLY A 262 -5.10 28.30 9.48
CA GLY A 262 -6.03 27.44 8.76
C GLY A 262 -5.55 27.00 7.37
N GLY A 263 -4.41 27.48 6.90
CA GLY A 263 -3.78 27.08 5.64
C GLY A 263 -2.98 25.79 5.77
N ARG A 264 -2.89 25.03 4.67
CA ARG A 264 -2.10 23.81 4.59
C ARG A 264 -0.73 24.08 4.01
N LEU A 265 0.28 23.37 4.50
CA LEU A 265 1.63 23.47 3.98
C LEU A 265 1.71 22.83 2.60
N PRO A 266 2.22 23.56 1.59
CA PRO A 266 2.35 23.05 0.23
C PRO A 266 3.57 22.16 0.02
N ALA A 267 4.56 22.25 0.90
CA ALA A 267 5.81 21.47 0.86
C ALA A 267 6.32 21.22 2.26
N ASP A 268 7.21 20.23 2.42
CA ASP A 268 7.94 20.05 3.68
C ASP A 268 8.82 21.28 3.91
N GLY A 269 8.84 21.78 5.13
CA GLY A 269 9.59 22.99 5.45
C GLY A 269 10.18 22.99 6.85
N THR A 270 11.15 23.89 7.03
CA THR A 270 11.70 24.22 8.34
C THR A 270 11.05 25.52 8.83
N LEU A 271 10.50 25.50 10.03
CA LEU A 271 9.81 26.66 10.60
C LEU A 271 10.79 27.81 10.85
N ILE A 272 10.46 28.99 10.35
CA ILE A 272 11.19 30.25 10.62
C ILE A 272 10.54 30.99 11.78
N THR A 273 9.22 30.98 11.89
CA THR A 273 8.46 31.56 12.99
C THR A 273 8.90 30.96 14.33
N ALA A 274 8.99 31.76 15.37
CA ALA A 274 9.55 31.32 16.65
C ALA A 274 8.85 30.11 17.26
N THR A 275 7.53 30.12 17.25
CA THR A 275 6.68 29.00 17.67
C THR A 275 5.35 28.99 16.92
N ALA A 276 4.83 27.81 16.60
CA ALA A 276 3.51 27.65 16.02
C ALA A 276 2.97 26.24 16.30
N SER A 277 1.66 26.09 16.25
CA SER A 277 0.97 24.80 16.38
C SER A 277 0.47 24.33 15.03
N PHE A 278 0.67 23.04 14.74
CA PHE A 278 0.26 22.41 13.48
C PHE A 278 -0.65 21.22 13.74
N ASP A 279 -1.73 21.15 13.00
CA ASP A 279 -2.57 19.95 12.95
C ASP A 279 -1.99 19.00 11.89
N GLU A 280 -1.37 17.92 12.36
CA GLU A 280 -0.78 16.85 11.53
C GLU A 280 -1.67 15.60 11.50
N SER A 281 -2.91 15.70 11.97
CA SER A 281 -3.83 14.55 12.12
C SER A 281 -4.08 13.79 10.83
N ALA A 282 -4.10 14.46 9.71
CA ALA A 282 -4.28 13.84 8.40
C ALA A 282 -3.10 12.92 8.00
N LEU A 283 -1.91 13.19 8.52
CA LEU A 283 -0.68 12.43 8.24
C LEU A 283 -0.37 11.43 9.35
N THR A 284 -0.55 11.81 10.61
CA THR A 284 -0.15 11.03 11.78
C THR A 284 -1.32 10.34 12.50
N GLY A 285 -2.57 10.78 12.23
CA GLY A 285 -3.76 10.32 12.93
C GLY A 285 -3.91 10.88 14.36
N GLU A 286 -2.97 11.67 14.84
CA GLU A 286 -3.03 12.29 16.14
C GLU A 286 -3.89 13.57 16.09
N SER A 287 -4.98 13.58 16.86
CA SER A 287 -5.92 14.70 16.87
C SER A 287 -5.44 15.94 17.62
N ILE A 288 -4.36 15.81 18.40
CA ILE A 288 -3.80 16.92 19.18
C ILE A 288 -2.82 17.71 18.33
N PRO A 289 -2.97 19.04 18.18
CA PRO A 289 -2.01 19.85 17.47
C PRO A 289 -0.60 19.76 18.06
N VAL A 290 0.40 19.67 17.18
CA VAL A 290 1.81 19.57 17.56
C VAL A 290 2.42 20.97 17.60
N ALA A 291 3.00 21.33 18.74
CA ALA A 291 3.77 22.58 18.87
C ALA A 291 5.15 22.41 18.25
N ARG A 292 5.54 23.35 17.38
CA ARG A 292 6.85 23.40 16.72
C ARG A 292 7.54 24.70 17.03
N ALA A 293 8.86 24.63 17.21
CA ALA A 293 9.72 25.79 17.39
C ALA A 293 10.48 26.12 16.11
N ALA A 294 11.08 27.30 16.04
CA ALA A 294 11.95 27.68 14.92
C ALA A 294 13.08 26.67 14.70
N GLY A 295 13.32 26.28 13.47
CA GLY A 295 14.30 25.26 13.07
C GLY A 295 13.79 23.84 13.06
N GLU A 296 12.58 23.56 13.56
CA GLU A 296 11.97 22.25 13.48
C GLU A 296 11.30 22.01 12.12
N LYS A 297 11.28 20.75 11.69
CA LYS A 297 10.67 20.34 10.43
C LYS A 297 9.15 20.18 10.58
N VAL A 298 8.43 20.66 9.58
CA VAL A 298 6.97 20.49 9.47
C VAL A 298 6.65 19.83 8.13
N PRO A 299 5.87 18.74 8.11
CA PRO A 299 5.56 18.04 6.86
C PRO A 299 4.52 18.78 6.01
N ALA A 300 4.58 18.58 4.70
CA ALA A 300 3.54 19.05 3.79
C ALA A 300 2.18 18.42 4.15
N GLY A 301 1.12 19.18 3.99
CA GLY A 301 -0.25 18.77 4.35
C GLY A 301 -0.65 19.03 5.79
N ALA A 302 0.28 19.39 6.67
CA ALA A 302 -0.03 19.90 7.99
C ALA A 302 -0.77 21.25 7.88
N THR A 303 -1.71 21.51 8.78
CA THR A 303 -2.46 22.75 8.81
C THR A 303 -1.94 23.64 9.93
N SER A 304 -1.63 24.91 9.64
CA SER A 304 -1.34 25.88 10.69
C SER A 304 -2.59 26.19 11.48
N VAL A 305 -2.54 26.02 12.81
CA VAL A 305 -3.75 26.13 13.66
C VAL A 305 -3.99 27.56 14.12
N ASP A 306 -2.96 28.23 14.62
CA ASP A 306 -3.10 29.41 15.46
C ASP A 306 -2.57 30.71 14.82
N ARG A 307 -1.72 30.63 13.81
CA ARG A 307 -1.07 31.83 13.24
C ARG A 307 -0.58 31.67 11.83
N LEU A 308 -0.28 32.80 11.19
CA LEU A 308 0.47 32.86 9.95
C LEU A 308 1.93 32.49 10.23
N VAL A 309 2.45 31.54 9.45
CA VAL A 309 3.80 31.02 9.63
C VAL A 309 4.64 31.22 8.38
N LEU A 310 5.95 31.40 8.59
CA LEU A 310 6.97 31.41 7.55
C LEU A 310 7.82 30.16 7.67
N LEU A 311 8.06 29.50 6.55
CA LEU A 311 8.85 28.26 6.47
C LEU A 311 9.84 28.35 5.30
N THR A 312 10.99 27.70 5.48
CA THR A 312 11.93 27.45 4.38
C THR A 312 11.63 26.08 3.78
N VAL A 313 11.37 26.01 2.49
CA VAL A 313 11.08 24.77 1.78
C VAL A 313 12.29 23.82 1.84
N LEU A 314 12.03 22.56 2.19
CA LEU A 314 13.04 21.49 2.26
C LEU A 314 12.91 20.49 1.13
N SER A 315 11.68 20.20 0.69
CA SER A 315 11.41 19.15 -0.30
C SER A 315 11.50 19.68 -1.74
N GLU A 316 12.04 18.84 -2.62
CA GLU A 316 11.91 19.03 -4.07
C GLU A 316 10.44 18.86 -4.49
N PRO A 317 10.02 19.48 -5.62
CA PRO A 317 8.69 19.24 -6.17
C PRO A 317 8.44 17.75 -6.44
N GLY A 318 7.33 17.22 -5.94
CA GLY A 318 7.00 15.81 -6.08
C GLY A 318 7.66 14.87 -5.06
N ASP A 319 8.40 15.41 -4.09
CA ASP A 319 9.10 14.61 -3.06
C ASP A 319 8.78 15.03 -1.62
N SER A 320 7.62 15.64 -1.41
CA SER A 320 7.12 15.95 -0.07
C SER A 320 6.64 14.68 0.67
N ALA A 321 6.38 14.80 1.98
CA ALA A 321 5.86 13.70 2.79
C ALA A 321 4.56 13.10 2.20
N ILE A 322 3.64 13.94 1.72
CA ILE A 322 2.41 13.49 1.05
C ILE A 322 2.73 12.81 -0.27
N ASP A 323 3.63 13.36 -1.08
CA ASP A 323 4.02 12.76 -2.37
C ASP A 323 4.62 11.37 -2.17
N ARG A 324 5.40 11.17 -1.13
CA ARG A 324 5.93 9.84 -0.76
C ARG A 324 4.84 8.86 -0.36
N ILE A 325 3.86 9.29 0.43
CA ILE A 325 2.70 8.47 0.80
C ILE A 325 1.89 8.09 -0.44
N LEU A 326 1.60 9.03 -1.32
CA LEU A 326 0.88 8.77 -2.56
C LEU A 326 1.64 7.82 -3.48
N ARG A 327 2.96 7.99 -3.60
CA ARG A 327 3.82 7.08 -4.37
C ARG A 327 3.81 5.67 -3.80
N LEU A 328 3.85 5.51 -2.49
CA LEU A 328 3.73 4.21 -1.85
C LEU A 328 2.38 3.54 -2.12
N ILE A 329 1.28 4.32 -2.15
CA ILE A 329 -0.04 3.81 -2.52
C ILE A 329 -0.07 3.38 -3.99
N GLU A 330 0.53 4.16 -4.88
CA GLU A 330 0.63 3.83 -6.30
C GLU A 330 1.48 2.57 -6.55
N GLU A 331 2.65 2.48 -5.95
CA GLU A 331 3.49 1.27 -5.99
C GLU A 331 2.77 0.05 -5.41
N ALA A 332 1.93 0.29 -4.40
CA ALA A 332 1.08 -0.72 -3.82
C ALA A 332 0.08 -1.30 -4.82
N GLU A 333 -0.53 -0.46 -5.63
CA GLU A 333 -1.46 -0.89 -6.68
C GLU A 333 -0.77 -1.62 -7.83
N GLU A 334 0.48 -1.30 -8.11
CA GLU A 334 1.27 -1.97 -9.14
C GLU A 334 1.50 -3.45 -8.80
N ARG A 335 1.56 -3.80 -7.52
CA ARG A 335 1.80 -5.17 -7.03
C ARG A 335 0.49 -5.92 -6.87
N ARG A 336 0.00 -6.50 -7.95
CA ARG A 336 -1.25 -7.26 -7.94
C ARG A 336 -1.18 -8.52 -7.08
N ALA A 337 -2.23 -8.75 -6.30
CA ALA A 337 -2.35 -9.97 -5.50
C ALA A 337 -2.44 -11.23 -6.38
N PRO A 338 -1.94 -12.39 -5.92
CA PRO A 338 -2.10 -13.67 -6.61
C PRO A 338 -3.55 -14.00 -6.97
N VAL A 339 -4.49 -13.69 -6.11
CA VAL A 339 -5.93 -13.89 -6.36
C VAL A 339 -6.46 -13.03 -7.51
N GLU A 340 -5.99 -11.79 -7.67
CA GLU A 340 -6.36 -10.94 -8.81
C GLU A 340 -5.86 -11.52 -10.13
N ARG A 341 -4.62 -12.00 -10.16
CA ARG A 341 -4.04 -12.65 -11.34
C ARG A 341 -4.77 -13.94 -11.70
N PHE A 342 -5.18 -14.70 -10.71
CA PHE A 342 -6.01 -15.89 -10.91
C PHE A 342 -7.35 -15.54 -11.54
N ILE A 343 -8.05 -14.54 -11.04
CA ILE A 343 -9.34 -14.08 -11.56
C ILE A 343 -9.22 -13.59 -13.00
N ASP A 344 -8.15 -12.84 -13.33
CA ASP A 344 -7.90 -12.40 -14.70
C ASP A 344 -7.69 -13.56 -15.67
N ARG A 345 -6.93 -14.55 -15.26
CA ARG A 345 -6.70 -15.77 -16.06
C ARG A 345 -7.97 -16.58 -16.21
N PHE A 346 -8.73 -16.75 -15.14
CA PHE A 346 -10.02 -17.44 -15.15
C PHE A 346 -11.00 -16.78 -16.11
N SER A 347 -11.15 -15.45 -16.04
CA SER A 347 -12.07 -14.69 -16.90
C SER A 347 -11.74 -14.81 -18.38
N ARG A 348 -10.45 -14.83 -18.73
CA ARG A 348 -10.00 -14.99 -20.13
C ARG A 348 -10.39 -16.34 -20.75
N ILE A 349 -10.47 -17.38 -19.94
CA ILE A 349 -10.86 -18.73 -20.38
C ILE A 349 -12.38 -18.91 -20.28
N TYR A 350 -12.96 -18.43 -19.20
CA TYR A 350 -14.37 -18.63 -18.89
C TYR A 350 -15.32 -17.90 -19.86
N THR A 351 -15.06 -16.66 -20.21
CA THR A 351 -15.96 -15.86 -21.07
C THR A 351 -16.12 -16.45 -22.47
N PRO A 352 -15.08 -16.84 -23.20
CA PRO A 352 -15.24 -17.56 -24.46
C PRO A 352 -15.94 -18.90 -24.31
N ALA A 353 -15.68 -19.63 -23.21
CA ALA A 353 -16.32 -20.92 -22.95
C ALA A 353 -17.82 -20.80 -22.75
N ILE A 354 -18.28 -19.81 -21.97
CA ILE A 354 -19.72 -19.58 -21.75
C ILE A 354 -20.44 -19.12 -23.04
N MET A 355 -19.77 -18.34 -23.88
CA MET A 355 -20.30 -17.96 -25.19
C MET A 355 -20.50 -19.18 -26.09
N LEU A 356 -19.54 -20.10 -26.09
CA LEU A 356 -19.66 -21.34 -26.83
C LEU A 356 -20.81 -22.21 -26.30
N VAL A 357 -20.93 -22.33 -24.97
CA VAL A 357 -22.05 -23.07 -24.33
C VAL A 357 -23.39 -22.43 -24.70
N ALA A 358 -23.51 -21.11 -24.65
CA ALA A 358 -24.72 -20.39 -25.04
C ALA A 358 -25.09 -20.65 -26.51
N LEU A 359 -24.11 -20.65 -27.40
CA LEU A 359 -24.31 -20.97 -28.82
C LEU A 359 -24.77 -22.41 -29.01
N LEU A 360 -24.15 -23.37 -28.35
CA LEU A 360 -24.54 -24.78 -28.39
C LEU A 360 -25.97 -25.02 -27.84
N VAL A 361 -26.31 -24.40 -26.73
CA VAL A 361 -27.65 -24.46 -26.14
C VAL A 361 -28.72 -23.88 -27.09
N THR A 362 -28.38 -22.84 -27.82
CA THR A 362 -29.27 -22.22 -28.80
C THR A 362 -29.48 -23.09 -30.04
N VAL A 363 -28.41 -23.71 -30.55
CA VAL A 363 -28.42 -24.36 -31.87
C VAL A 363 -28.69 -25.86 -31.80
N VAL A 364 -28.12 -26.60 -30.85
CA VAL A 364 -28.16 -28.06 -30.83
C VAL A 364 -29.57 -28.61 -30.62
N PRO A 365 -30.37 -28.19 -29.61
CA PRO A 365 -31.73 -28.76 -29.43
C PRO A 365 -32.65 -28.52 -30.62
N PRO A 366 -32.75 -27.29 -31.22
CA PRO A 366 -33.59 -27.10 -32.38
C PRO A 366 -33.12 -27.87 -33.62
N LEU A 367 -31.81 -27.92 -33.84
CA LEU A 367 -31.26 -28.52 -35.07
C LEU A 367 -31.25 -30.04 -35.03
N PHE A 368 -30.92 -30.66 -33.91
CA PHE A 368 -30.75 -32.11 -33.78
C PHE A 368 -31.94 -32.83 -33.12
N PHE A 369 -32.74 -32.15 -32.31
CA PHE A 369 -33.86 -32.73 -31.57
C PHE A 369 -35.23 -32.16 -31.97
N GLY A 370 -35.30 -31.30 -32.97
CA GLY A 370 -36.57 -30.72 -33.48
C GLY A 370 -37.28 -29.80 -32.49
N ALA A 371 -36.58 -29.28 -31.47
CA ALA A 371 -37.12 -28.35 -30.49
C ALA A 371 -37.43 -26.98 -31.12
N PRO A 372 -38.37 -26.18 -30.56
CA PRO A 372 -38.68 -24.85 -31.09
C PRO A 372 -37.50 -23.90 -30.93
N TRP A 373 -37.11 -23.18 -32.00
CA TRP A 373 -36.01 -22.26 -31.98
C TRP A 373 -36.16 -21.10 -31.02
N GLU A 374 -37.36 -20.53 -30.94
CA GLU A 374 -37.62 -19.33 -30.12
C GLU A 374 -37.30 -19.51 -28.65
N GLY A 375 -37.78 -20.61 -28.07
CA GLY A 375 -37.52 -20.93 -26.64
C GLY A 375 -36.05 -21.19 -26.34
N TRP A 376 -35.33 -21.84 -27.24
CA TRP A 376 -33.91 -22.13 -27.06
C TRP A 376 -32.99 -20.94 -27.37
N ILE A 377 -33.36 -20.07 -28.31
CA ILE A 377 -32.69 -18.78 -28.50
C ILE A 377 -32.83 -17.93 -27.25
N TYR A 378 -34.01 -17.90 -26.65
CA TYR A 378 -34.25 -17.19 -25.40
C TYR A 378 -33.39 -17.74 -24.25
N LYS A 379 -33.30 -19.06 -24.08
CA LYS A 379 -32.43 -19.70 -23.11
C LYS A 379 -30.96 -19.41 -23.35
N GLY A 380 -30.49 -19.43 -24.58
CA GLY A 380 -29.13 -19.09 -24.98
C GLY A 380 -28.77 -17.66 -24.63
N LEU A 381 -29.65 -16.69 -24.92
CA LEU A 381 -29.46 -15.29 -24.58
C LEU A 381 -29.44 -15.08 -23.06
N THR A 382 -30.29 -15.78 -22.32
CA THR A 382 -30.30 -15.74 -20.86
C THR A 382 -29.01 -16.29 -20.26
N LEU A 383 -28.50 -17.40 -20.80
CA LEU A 383 -27.18 -17.96 -20.42
C LEU A 383 -26.04 -16.98 -20.68
N LEU A 384 -26.10 -16.29 -21.81
CA LEU A 384 -25.10 -15.30 -22.17
C LEU A 384 -25.03 -14.16 -21.13
N LEU A 385 -26.18 -13.69 -20.67
CA LEU A 385 -26.27 -12.65 -19.64
C LEU A 385 -25.81 -13.14 -18.27
N ILE A 386 -26.23 -14.31 -17.84
CA ILE A 386 -25.82 -14.90 -16.56
C ILE A 386 -24.34 -15.24 -16.57
N GLY A 387 -23.83 -15.66 -17.70
CA GLY A 387 -22.43 -16.08 -17.84
C GLY A 387 -21.39 -14.97 -17.71
N CYS A 388 -21.78 -13.70 -17.67
CA CYS A 388 -20.84 -12.61 -17.46
C CYS A 388 -20.22 -12.70 -16.06
N PRO A 389 -18.87 -12.74 -15.91
CA PRO A 389 -18.22 -12.81 -14.60
C PRO A 389 -18.05 -11.42 -13.93
N CYS A 390 -19.00 -10.51 -14.14
CA CYS A 390 -18.87 -9.11 -13.74
C CYS A 390 -18.69 -8.94 -12.23
N ALA A 391 -19.54 -9.59 -11.43
CA ALA A 391 -19.46 -9.52 -9.98
C ALA A 391 -18.13 -10.05 -9.44
N LEU A 392 -17.64 -11.15 -10.03
CA LEU A 392 -16.37 -11.74 -9.64
C LEU A 392 -15.19 -10.84 -9.98
N VAL A 393 -15.18 -10.27 -11.17
CA VAL A 393 -14.09 -9.42 -11.69
C VAL A 393 -13.97 -8.11 -10.92
N ILE A 394 -15.08 -7.53 -10.49
CA ILE A 394 -15.14 -6.22 -9.84
C ILE A 394 -14.90 -6.33 -8.34
N SER A 395 -15.37 -7.40 -7.70
CA SER A 395 -15.37 -7.52 -6.24
C SER A 395 -13.98 -7.60 -5.62
N THR A 396 -13.04 -8.30 -6.23
CA THR A 396 -11.69 -8.50 -5.66
C THR A 396 -10.86 -7.22 -5.65
N PRO A 397 -10.70 -6.48 -6.75
CA PRO A 397 -10.03 -5.18 -6.71
C PRO A 397 -10.69 -4.19 -5.76
N ALA A 398 -12.02 -4.16 -5.71
CA ALA A 398 -12.76 -3.30 -4.79
C ALA A 398 -12.48 -3.66 -3.32
N ALA A 399 -12.45 -4.93 -2.96
CA ALA A 399 -12.12 -5.39 -1.62
C ALA A 399 -10.68 -5.05 -1.22
N ILE A 400 -9.73 -5.24 -2.12
CA ILE A 400 -8.31 -4.92 -1.89
C ILE A 400 -8.13 -3.41 -1.73
N THR A 401 -8.67 -2.61 -2.63
CA THR A 401 -8.61 -1.13 -2.56
C THR A 401 -9.26 -0.62 -1.27
N SER A 402 -10.41 -1.18 -0.90
CA SER A 402 -11.10 -0.88 0.36
C SER A 402 -10.23 -1.23 1.57
N GLY A 403 -9.60 -2.39 1.58
CA GLY A 403 -8.71 -2.84 2.64
C GLY A 403 -7.47 -1.95 2.77
N LEU A 404 -6.82 -1.61 1.66
CA LEU A 404 -5.65 -0.72 1.62
C LEU A 404 -6.00 0.69 2.10
N ALA A 405 -7.14 1.24 1.67
CA ALA A 405 -7.62 2.54 2.11
C ALA A 405 -8.00 2.56 3.60
N ALA A 406 -8.63 1.50 4.11
CA ALA A 406 -8.93 1.37 5.54
C ALA A 406 -7.64 1.27 6.38
N ALA A 407 -6.64 0.53 5.92
CA ALA A 407 -5.34 0.46 6.56
C ALA A 407 -4.65 1.83 6.61
N ALA A 408 -4.62 2.55 5.49
CA ALA A 408 -4.01 3.87 5.40
C ALA A 408 -4.65 4.88 6.37
N ARG A 409 -5.98 4.86 6.52
CA ARG A 409 -6.67 5.71 7.49
C ARG A 409 -6.33 5.40 8.95
N ARG A 410 -5.93 4.16 9.25
CA ARG A 410 -5.50 3.72 10.57
C ARG A 410 -3.98 3.85 10.79
N GLY A 411 -3.28 4.47 9.85
CA GLY A 411 -1.84 4.68 9.93
C GLY A 411 -1.00 3.49 9.54
N ALA A 412 -1.55 2.54 8.80
CA ALA A 412 -0.83 1.41 8.24
C ALA A 412 -0.74 1.53 6.72
N LEU A 413 0.45 1.71 6.20
CA LEU A 413 0.71 1.70 4.76
C LEU A 413 1.11 0.28 4.35
N ILE A 414 0.32 -0.34 3.48
CA ILE A 414 0.58 -1.68 2.95
C ILE A 414 0.91 -1.54 1.47
N LYS A 415 2.06 -2.01 1.04
CA LYS A 415 2.51 -1.93 -0.34
C LYS A 415 1.92 -3.05 -1.20
N GLY A 416 0.63 -3.01 -1.43
CA GLY A 416 -0.04 -3.81 -2.44
C GLY A 416 -0.88 -4.95 -1.95
N GLY A 417 -1.66 -5.48 -2.89
CA GLY A 417 -2.50 -6.64 -2.65
C GLY A 417 -1.69 -7.88 -2.29
N ALA A 418 -0.50 -8.05 -2.86
CA ALA A 418 0.39 -9.15 -2.51
C ALA A 418 0.85 -9.07 -1.05
N ALA A 419 1.26 -7.89 -0.58
CA ALA A 419 1.63 -7.68 0.82
C ALA A 419 0.44 -7.86 1.77
N LEU A 420 -0.74 -7.39 1.39
CA LEU A 420 -1.97 -7.59 2.15
C LEU A 420 -2.30 -9.08 2.30
N GLU A 421 -2.16 -9.86 1.25
CA GLU A 421 -2.37 -11.30 1.28
C GLU A 421 -1.33 -12.02 2.16
N GLN A 422 -0.07 -11.66 2.06
CA GLN A 422 1.00 -12.17 2.92
C GLN A 422 0.76 -11.85 4.40
N LEU A 423 0.35 -10.62 4.73
CA LEU A 423 -0.02 -10.23 6.10
C LEU A 423 -1.13 -11.10 6.67
N SER A 424 -2.09 -11.51 5.87
CA SER A 424 -3.19 -12.37 6.31
C SER A 424 -2.73 -13.78 6.73
N GLN A 425 -1.56 -14.20 6.28
CA GLN A 425 -0.98 -15.53 6.54
C GLN A 425 0.02 -15.56 7.67
N ILE A 426 0.42 -14.40 8.23
CA ILE A 426 1.42 -14.29 9.27
C ILE A 426 1.00 -15.03 10.53
N GLN A 427 1.91 -15.88 11.04
CA GLN A 427 1.77 -16.64 12.29
C GLN A 427 2.81 -16.23 13.35
N HIS A 428 3.95 -15.68 12.92
CA HIS A 428 5.03 -15.24 13.79
C HIS A 428 5.49 -13.83 13.43
N ILE A 429 5.88 -13.07 14.42
CA ILE A 429 6.51 -11.76 14.28
C ILE A 429 7.85 -11.75 15.00
N ALA A 430 8.90 -11.33 14.30
CA ALA A 430 10.17 -10.99 14.89
C ALA A 430 10.26 -9.48 15.06
N PHE A 431 10.58 -9.04 16.27
CA PHE A 431 10.77 -7.63 16.59
C PHE A 431 12.26 -7.34 16.74
N ASP A 432 12.74 -6.28 16.12
CA ASP A 432 13.92 -5.61 16.62
C ASP A 432 13.59 -4.90 17.95
N LYS A 433 14.53 -4.85 18.88
CA LYS A 433 14.29 -4.22 20.18
C LYS A 433 14.31 -2.70 20.07
N THR A 434 15.44 -2.15 19.63
CA THR A 434 15.73 -0.72 19.64
C THR A 434 14.98 0.01 18.53
N GLY A 435 14.23 1.04 18.91
CA GLY A 435 13.44 1.85 17.95
C GLY A 435 12.16 1.19 17.47
N THR A 436 11.93 -0.08 17.79
CA THR A 436 10.71 -0.85 17.45
C THR A 436 9.86 -1.08 18.70
N LEU A 437 10.31 -1.94 19.61
CA LEU A 437 9.65 -2.16 20.91
C LEU A 437 9.91 -1.01 21.89
N THR A 438 11.04 -0.35 21.74
CA THR A 438 11.46 0.80 22.53
C THR A 438 11.30 2.08 21.72
N VAL A 439 11.35 3.22 22.42
CA VAL A 439 11.25 4.56 21.79
C VAL A 439 12.45 4.85 20.88
N GLY A 440 13.58 4.14 21.04
CA GLY A 440 14.79 4.35 20.26
C GLY A 440 15.59 5.57 20.70
N LYS A 441 15.28 6.11 21.87
CA LYS A 441 16.01 7.21 22.51
C LYS A 441 16.51 6.76 23.89
N PRO A 442 17.56 5.93 23.96
CA PRO A 442 18.12 5.52 25.22
C PRO A 442 18.60 6.73 26.03
N GLN A 443 18.58 6.61 27.34
CA GLN A 443 19.04 7.63 28.27
C GLN A 443 20.08 7.05 29.20
N VAL A 444 21.08 7.85 29.54
CA VAL A 444 22.03 7.51 30.59
C VAL A 444 21.30 7.60 31.94
N THR A 445 21.15 6.46 32.61
CA THR A 445 20.43 6.38 33.88
C THR A 445 21.36 6.52 35.08
N SER A 446 22.60 6.06 34.94
CA SER A 446 23.57 6.08 36.01
C SER A 446 25.00 6.14 35.48
N VAL A 447 25.86 6.82 36.21
CA VAL A 447 27.28 6.95 35.91
C VAL A 447 28.07 6.41 37.13
N TYR A 448 28.99 5.48 36.89
CA TYR A 448 29.79 4.83 37.90
C TYR A 448 31.27 5.08 37.64
N PRO A 449 31.82 6.24 38.07
CA PRO A 449 33.23 6.56 37.85
C PRO A 449 34.14 5.77 38.79
N GLN A 450 35.37 5.52 38.31
CA GLN A 450 36.43 4.92 39.09
C GLN A 450 37.64 5.86 39.06
N ASP A 451 38.00 6.38 40.19
CA ASP A 451 39.15 7.31 40.40
C ASP A 451 39.08 8.64 39.61
N ILE A 452 37.93 8.95 39.07
CA ILE A 452 37.62 10.24 38.35
C ILE A 452 36.21 10.70 38.74
N SER A 453 35.85 11.92 38.38
CA SER A 453 34.50 12.42 38.55
C SER A 453 33.53 11.87 37.51
N GLU A 454 32.22 11.92 37.80
CA GLU A 454 31.18 11.55 36.82
C GLU A 454 31.28 12.38 35.55
N ASP A 455 31.54 13.66 35.70
CA ASP A 455 31.64 14.57 34.55
C ASP A 455 32.84 14.26 33.68
N GLU A 456 34.00 13.92 34.28
CA GLU A 456 35.19 13.48 33.57
C GLU A 456 34.95 12.18 32.80
N LEU A 457 34.24 11.24 33.36
CA LEU A 457 33.89 9.99 32.71
C LEU A 457 32.96 10.23 31.52
N LEU A 458 31.95 11.08 31.68
CA LEU A 458 31.05 11.46 30.59
C LEU A 458 31.78 12.22 29.49
N ILE A 459 32.71 13.10 29.78
CA ILE A 459 33.51 13.81 28.82
C ILE A 459 34.35 12.86 27.97
N LEU A 460 35.00 11.86 28.58
CA LEU A 460 35.78 10.85 27.88
C LEU A 460 34.87 10.00 26.94
N ALA A 461 33.76 9.52 27.46
CA ALA A 461 32.81 8.73 26.69
C ALA A 461 32.21 9.52 25.54
N ALA A 462 31.76 10.74 25.77
CA ALA A 462 31.18 11.59 24.77
C ALA A 462 32.19 11.98 23.66
N ALA A 463 33.45 12.19 24.01
CA ALA A 463 34.49 12.48 23.03
C ALA A 463 34.71 11.31 22.05
N VAL A 464 34.69 10.08 22.54
CA VAL A 464 34.82 8.87 21.70
C VAL A 464 33.58 8.65 20.83
N GLU A 465 32.40 8.89 21.38
CA GLU A 465 31.13 8.61 20.73
C GLU A 465 30.63 9.77 19.83
N GLN A 466 31.28 10.91 19.87
CA GLN A 466 30.91 12.08 19.09
C GLN A 466 30.99 11.78 17.59
N GLY A 467 29.90 12.05 16.87
CA GLY A 467 29.77 11.76 15.44
C GLY A 467 29.27 10.35 15.11
N SER A 468 29.10 9.47 16.09
CA SER A 468 28.44 8.17 15.88
C SER A 468 26.93 8.32 15.72
N THR A 469 26.36 7.55 14.81
CA THR A 469 24.91 7.50 14.59
C THR A 469 24.19 6.47 15.46
N HIS A 470 24.95 5.70 16.24
CA HIS A 470 24.37 4.69 17.12
C HIS A 470 23.54 5.34 18.25
N PRO A 471 22.33 4.83 18.57
CA PRO A 471 21.45 5.44 19.60
C PRO A 471 22.11 5.57 20.98
N LEU A 472 22.87 4.59 21.40
CA LEU A 472 23.60 4.64 22.69
C LEU A 472 24.67 5.74 22.70
N ALA A 473 25.40 5.89 21.61
CA ALA A 473 26.39 6.95 21.44
C ALA A 473 25.76 8.35 21.51
N GLN A 474 24.66 8.54 20.82
CA GLN A 474 23.91 9.80 20.85
C GLN A 474 23.36 10.12 22.24
N ALA A 475 22.96 9.10 23.01
CA ALA A 475 22.51 9.28 24.39
C ALA A 475 23.62 9.78 25.31
N ILE A 476 24.82 9.24 25.18
CA ILE A 476 25.99 9.64 25.97
C ILE A 476 26.37 11.08 25.65
N VAL A 477 26.45 11.44 24.37
CA VAL A 477 26.76 12.82 23.92
C VAL A 477 25.69 13.81 24.40
N ARG A 478 24.43 13.42 24.33
CA ARG A 478 23.29 14.24 24.80
C ARG A 478 23.34 14.50 26.30
N GLU A 479 23.67 13.49 27.09
CA GLU A 479 23.80 13.63 28.54
C GLU A 479 24.95 14.58 28.90
N ALA A 480 26.10 14.44 28.23
CA ALA A 480 27.24 15.34 28.42
C ALA A 480 26.90 16.80 28.07
N LYS A 481 26.25 17.02 26.95
CA LYS A 481 25.78 18.36 26.53
C LYS A 481 24.71 18.93 27.47
N GLY A 482 23.80 18.08 27.93
CA GLY A 482 22.75 18.47 28.88
C GLY A 482 23.28 18.92 30.24
N ARG A 483 24.42 18.39 30.66
CA ARG A 483 25.16 18.83 31.87
C ARG A 483 26.05 20.06 31.62
N GLY A 484 26.05 20.61 30.41
CA GLY A 484 26.87 21.77 30.05
C GLY A 484 28.37 21.48 29.93
N LEU A 485 28.76 20.21 29.73
CA LEU A 485 30.14 19.80 29.63
C LEU A 485 30.71 20.09 28.25
N THR A 486 31.99 20.52 28.23
CA THR A 486 32.72 20.73 26.98
C THR A 486 33.33 19.40 26.52
N ILE A 487 32.96 18.96 25.32
CA ILE A 487 33.44 17.69 24.76
C ILE A 487 34.69 17.96 23.92
N PRO A 488 35.89 17.40 24.26
CA PRO A 488 37.09 17.56 23.47
C PRO A 488 37.00 16.79 22.15
N PRO A 489 37.75 17.17 21.12
CA PRO A 489 37.82 16.44 19.88
C PRO A 489 38.52 15.09 20.07
N ALA A 490 38.02 14.06 19.39
CA ALA A 490 38.65 12.75 19.31
C ALA A 490 39.22 12.51 17.89
N THR A 491 40.33 11.80 17.83
CA THR A 491 40.97 11.39 16.57
C THR A 491 41.04 9.87 16.46
N ALA A 492 41.29 9.35 15.24
CA ALA A 492 41.41 7.91 14.99
C ALA A 492 40.23 7.07 15.51
N GLN A 493 39.01 7.59 15.39
CA GLN A 493 37.78 6.85 15.73
C GLN A 493 37.67 5.60 14.89
N ARG A 494 37.47 4.45 15.56
CA ARG A 494 37.35 3.16 14.92
C ARG A 494 36.33 2.29 15.65
N ALA A 495 35.30 1.88 14.93
CA ALA A 495 34.37 0.89 15.45
C ALA A 495 35.01 -0.51 15.39
N LEU A 496 34.95 -1.24 16.49
CA LEU A 496 35.40 -2.62 16.61
C LEU A 496 34.18 -3.53 16.59
N VAL A 497 34.01 -4.29 15.51
CA VAL A 497 32.83 -5.13 15.33
C VAL A 497 32.70 -6.11 16.50
N GLY A 498 31.61 -6.04 17.22
CA GLY A 498 31.32 -6.88 18.39
C GLY A 498 32.12 -6.54 19.67
N SER A 499 32.95 -5.50 19.64
CA SER A 499 33.85 -5.17 20.75
C SER A 499 33.75 -3.73 21.27
N GLY A 500 33.08 -2.83 20.53
CA GLY A 500 32.90 -1.45 20.94
C GLY A 500 33.48 -0.41 19.98
N ILE A 501 33.85 0.74 20.52
CA ILE A 501 34.44 1.85 19.76
C ILE A 501 35.69 2.37 20.49
N GLU A 502 36.74 2.68 19.76
CA GLU A 502 37.94 3.29 20.27
C GLU A 502 38.28 4.59 19.56
N ALA A 503 38.90 5.51 20.27
CA ALA A 503 39.43 6.73 19.71
C ALA A 503 40.59 7.23 20.57
N VAL A 504 41.32 8.23 20.05
CA VAL A 504 42.33 8.93 20.81
C VAL A 504 41.78 10.28 21.29
N VAL A 505 41.75 10.47 22.59
CA VAL A 505 41.30 11.69 23.25
C VAL A 505 42.45 12.28 24.04
N GLU A 506 42.85 13.50 23.75
CA GLU A 506 43.98 14.19 24.43
C GLU A 506 45.28 13.34 24.48
N GLY A 507 45.56 12.61 23.41
CA GLY A 507 46.74 11.76 23.27
C GLY A 507 46.66 10.41 23.95
N LYS A 508 45.54 10.06 24.59
CA LYS A 508 45.29 8.77 25.24
C LYS A 508 44.24 7.95 24.50
N LYS A 509 44.50 6.66 24.41
CA LYS A 509 43.57 5.74 23.73
C LYS A 509 42.42 5.40 24.68
N VAL A 510 41.21 5.74 24.26
CA VAL A 510 39.97 5.48 25.02
C VAL A 510 39.13 4.44 24.25
N LEU A 511 38.70 3.41 24.97
CA LEU A 511 37.83 2.33 24.46
C LEU A 511 36.53 2.34 25.24
N ILE A 512 35.43 2.27 24.51
CA ILE A 512 34.09 2.01 25.07
C ILE A 512 33.64 0.67 24.56
N ALA A 513 33.36 -0.27 25.46
CA ALA A 513 32.97 -1.64 25.16
C ALA A 513 31.84 -2.10 26.07
N ALA A 514 31.18 -3.19 25.70
CA ALA A 514 30.20 -3.83 26.57
C ALA A 514 30.87 -4.25 27.90
N ALA A 515 30.24 -3.93 29.02
CA ALA A 515 30.78 -4.18 30.36
C ALA A 515 30.88 -5.66 30.75
N GLY A 516 30.23 -6.56 30.00
CA GLY A 516 30.29 -8.00 30.23
C GLY A 516 31.69 -8.61 30.08
N ALA A 517 32.65 -7.89 29.50
CA ALA A 517 34.06 -8.28 29.47
C ALA A 517 34.78 -8.10 30.84
N PHE A 518 34.15 -7.39 31.78
CA PHE A 518 34.70 -7.10 33.10
C PHE A 518 33.80 -7.70 34.20
N PRO A 519 34.28 -8.64 34.98
CA PRO A 519 33.49 -9.23 36.08
C PRO A 519 33.26 -8.19 37.17
N ASN A 520 32.06 -7.65 37.25
CA ASN A 520 31.61 -6.75 38.28
C ASN A 520 30.17 -7.15 38.69
N PRO A 521 29.92 -7.47 39.99
CA PRO A 521 28.58 -7.84 40.44
C PRO A 521 27.51 -6.75 40.14
N GLN A 522 27.91 -5.49 40.13
CA GLN A 522 27.03 -4.38 39.84
C GLN A 522 26.55 -4.36 38.38
N VAL A 523 27.39 -4.77 37.44
CA VAL A 523 27.03 -4.92 36.02
C VAL A 523 25.90 -5.95 35.86
N GLU A 524 26.02 -7.07 36.55
CA GLU A 524 25.03 -8.13 36.50
C GLU A 524 23.67 -7.66 37.04
N ALA A 525 23.67 -6.94 38.16
CA ALA A 525 22.45 -6.38 38.75
C ALA A 525 21.78 -5.35 37.85
N LEU A 526 22.55 -4.49 37.21
CA LEU A 526 22.03 -3.47 36.26
C LEU A 526 21.46 -4.11 34.99
N GLU A 527 22.15 -5.12 34.46
CA GLU A 527 21.65 -5.87 33.27
C GLU A 527 20.39 -6.65 33.60
N GLN A 528 20.26 -7.25 34.78
CA GLN A 528 19.03 -7.91 35.21
C GLN A 528 17.87 -6.92 35.39
N ALA A 529 18.16 -5.66 35.67
CA ALA A 529 17.16 -4.57 35.67
C ALA A 529 16.80 -4.04 34.27
N GLY A 530 17.31 -4.66 33.23
CA GLY A 530 17.01 -4.28 31.82
C GLY A 530 17.86 -3.14 31.29
N GLN A 531 18.98 -2.81 31.95
CA GLN A 531 19.88 -1.75 31.52
C GLN A 531 21.02 -2.30 30.65
N THR A 532 21.50 -1.50 29.72
CA THR A 532 22.71 -1.77 28.97
C THR A 532 23.86 -1.05 29.65
N VAL A 533 24.92 -1.78 29.98
CA VAL A 533 26.09 -1.22 30.66
C VAL A 533 27.30 -1.23 29.73
N VAL A 534 27.95 -0.09 29.58
CA VAL A 534 29.19 0.06 28.83
C VAL A 534 30.31 0.47 29.75
N ALA A 535 31.50 -0.09 29.53
CA ALA A 535 32.71 0.24 30.27
C ALA A 535 33.57 1.21 29.45
N VAL A 536 34.13 2.20 30.13
CA VAL A 536 35.08 3.16 29.56
C VAL A 536 36.46 2.83 30.05
N MET A 537 37.39 2.63 29.14
CA MET A 537 38.80 2.32 29.44
C MET A 537 39.71 3.36 28.79
N GLN A 538 40.73 3.76 29.51
CA GLN A 538 41.79 4.66 29.05
C GLN A 538 43.12 3.96 29.16
N ASP A 539 43.83 3.78 28.02
CA ASP A 539 45.12 3.06 27.94
C ASP A 539 45.07 1.67 28.65
N GLY A 540 43.96 0.95 28.53
CA GLY A 540 43.75 -0.35 29.14
C GLY A 540 43.37 -0.33 30.63
N VAL A 541 43.21 0.85 31.23
CA VAL A 541 42.80 1.01 32.64
C VAL A 541 41.29 1.34 32.70
N PRO A 542 40.50 0.61 33.48
CA PRO A 542 39.09 0.93 33.64
C PRO A 542 38.89 2.30 34.30
N MET A 543 38.12 3.17 33.63
CA MET A 543 37.81 4.51 34.16
C MET A 543 36.41 4.59 34.76
N GLY A 544 35.54 3.64 34.46
CA GLY A 544 34.20 3.54 34.98
C GLY A 544 33.21 2.91 34.03
N MET A 545 31.95 2.99 34.38
CA MET A 545 30.83 2.41 33.65
C MET A 545 29.71 3.42 33.48
N LEU A 546 28.97 3.27 32.39
CA LEU A 546 27.73 3.98 32.12
C LEU A 546 26.60 2.97 31.96
N ALA A 547 25.49 3.20 32.63
CA ALA A 547 24.27 2.44 32.48
C ALA A 547 23.25 3.24 31.67
N LEU A 548 22.71 2.63 30.64
CA LEU A 548 21.73 3.23 29.76
C LEU A 548 20.48 2.36 29.72
N ARG A 549 19.33 2.99 29.59
CA ARG A 549 18.06 2.32 29.40
C ARG A 549 17.31 2.98 28.26
N ASP A 550 16.82 2.13 27.36
CA ASP A 550 15.84 2.52 26.35
C ASP A 550 14.44 2.14 26.86
N THR A 551 13.54 3.11 26.91
CA THR A 551 12.20 2.91 27.44
C THR A 551 11.35 2.16 26.44
N LEU A 552 10.62 1.13 26.89
CA LEU A 552 9.58 0.48 26.10
C LEU A 552 8.53 1.50 25.67
N ARG A 553 7.99 1.31 24.48
CA ARG A 553 6.82 2.10 24.05
C ARG A 553 5.66 1.83 25.00
N ASP A 554 4.87 2.85 25.27
CA ASP A 554 3.73 2.78 26.20
C ASP A 554 2.71 1.71 25.76
N ASP A 555 2.55 1.49 24.48
CA ASP A 555 1.62 0.53 23.88
C ASP A 555 2.25 -0.84 23.57
N ALA A 556 3.52 -1.08 23.90
CA ALA A 556 4.22 -2.32 23.55
C ALA A 556 3.53 -3.56 24.15
N LYS A 557 3.17 -3.51 25.44
CA LYS A 557 2.50 -4.61 26.12
C LYS A 557 1.12 -4.88 25.52
N ASP A 558 0.33 -3.84 25.30
CA ASP A 558 -1.00 -3.93 24.68
C ASP A 558 -0.93 -4.48 23.26
N ALA A 559 0.08 -4.06 22.49
CA ALA A 559 0.31 -4.54 21.14
C ALA A 559 0.64 -6.04 21.11
N VAL A 560 1.51 -6.50 22.00
CA VAL A 560 1.88 -7.93 22.10
C VAL A 560 0.68 -8.76 22.54
N ASP A 561 -0.09 -8.30 23.52
CA ASP A 561 -1.29 -8.98 23.96
C ASP A 561 -2.35 -9.07 22.85
N ALA A 562 -2.51 -8.01 22.06
CA ALA A 562 -3.41 -8.00 20.91
C ALA A 562 -2.97 -9.01 19.83
N LEU A 563 -1.67 -9.11 19.55
CA LEU A 563 -1.12 -10.10 18.62
C LEU A 563 -1.33 -11.54 19.12
N HIS A 564 -1.11 -11.79 20.41
CA HIS A 564 -1.37 -13.11 21.02
C HIS A 564 -2.86 -13.50 20.90
N ARG A 565 -3.79 -12.58 21.07
CA ARG A 565 -5.22 -12.81 20.85
C ARG A 565 -5.56 -13.19 19.42
N LEU A 566 -4.78 -12.72 18.44
CA LEU A 566 -4.89 -13.11 17.04
C LEU A 566 -4.18 -14.45 16.73
N GLY A 567 -3.55 -15.07 17.71
CA GLY A 567 -2.78 -16.31 17.54
C GLY A 567 -1.40 -16.09 16.89
N VAL A 568 -0.88 -14.87 16.94
CA VAL A 568 0.43 -14.52 16.39
C VAL A 568 1.46 -14.55 17.52
N GLN A 569 2.51 -15.36 17.36
CA GLN A 569 3.61 -15.50 18.31
C GLN A 569 4.70 -14.47 18.00
N GLY A 570 5.27 -13.86 19.03
CA GLY A 570 6.32 -12.87 18.89
C GLY A 570 7.67 -13.37 19.42
N VAL A 571 8.76 -12.91 18.80
CA VAL A 571 10.13 -13.13 19.25
C VAL A 571 10.92 -11.83 19.14
N ILE A 572 11.77 -11.56 20.13
CA ILE A 572 12.68 -10.41 20.11
C ILE A 572 14.02 -10.85 19.54
N LEU A 573 14.52 -10.14 18.52
CA LEU A 573 15.86 -10.30 17.98
C LEU A 573 16.68 -9.06 18.33
N THR A 574 17.71 -9.22 19.12
CA THR A 574 18.52 -8.08 19.60
C THR A 574 20.01 -8.40 19.63
N GLY A 575 20.82 -7.38 19.39
CA GLY A 575 22.26 -7.43 19.63
C GLY A 575 22.66 -7.19 21.09
N ASP A 576 21.69 -6.91 21.95
CA ASP A 576 21.91 -6.64 23.38
C ASP A 576 22.28 -7.89 24.17
N ASN A 577 22.74 -7.73 25.42
CA ASN A 577 23.11 -8.86 26.25
C ASN A 577 21.87 -9.72 26.64
N PRO A 578 22.07 -11.01 26.95
CA PRO A 578 20.95 -11.90 27.26
C PRO A 578 20.14 -11.50 28.49
N ARG A 579 20.74 -10.86 29.47
CA ARG A 579 20.04 -10.46 30.70
C ARG A 579 19.08 -9.30 30.45
N ALA A 580 19.55 -8.26 29.78
CA ALA A 580 18.70 -7.13 29.38
C ALA A 580 17.57 -7.54 28.43
N ALA A 581 17.87 -8.43 27.48
CA ALA A 581 16.87 -9.00 26.58
C ALA A 581 15.83 -9.85 27.35
N ALA A 582 16.24 -10.66 28.29
CA ALA A 582 15.35 -11.48 29.13
C ALA A 582 14.42 -10.63 30.00
N ALA A 583 14.90 -9.51 30.55
CA ALA A 583 14.08 -8.59 31.33
C ALA A 583 12.91 -8.00 30.49
N ILE A 584 13.20 -7.54 29.29
CA ILE A 584 12.19 -6.98 28.37
C ILE A 584 11.27 -8.07 27.84
N ALA A 585 11.80 -9.22 27.43
CA ALA A 585 11.01 -10.35 26.97
C ALA A 585 10.05 -10.87 28.05
N GLY A 586 10.51 -10.95 29.30
CA GLY A 586 9.66 -11.32 30.44
C GLY A 586 8.53 -10.33 30.71
N GLU A 587 8.81 -9.04 30.62
CA GLU A 587 7.82 -7.97 30.76
C GLU A 587 6.73 -8.03 29.68
N LEU A 588 7.10 -8.35 28.43
CA LEU A 588 6.19 -8.44 27.29
C LEU A 588 5.59 -9.83 27.08
N GLY A 589 6.10 -10.87 27.73
CA GLY A 589 5.68 -12.24 27.51
C GLY A 589 6.12 -12.80 26.15
N LEU A 590 7.30 -12.40 25.66
CA LEU A 590 7.89 -12.83 24.40
C LEU A 590 9.10 -13.74 24.63
N GLU A 591 9.39 -14.58 23.62
CA GLU A 591 10.68 -15.23 23.49
C GLU A 591 11.73 -14.24 22.96
N PHE A 592 13.01 -14.56 23.13
CA PHE A 592 14.09 -13.69 22.66
C PHE A 592 15.30 -14.48 22.17
N LYS A 593 16.05 -13.84 21.29
CA LYS A 593 17.41 -14.22 20.88
C LYS A 593 18.29 -12.99 21.04
N ALA A 594 19.31 -13.10 21.85
CA ALA A 594 20.19 -12.00 22.24
C ALA A 594 21.61 -12.16 21.71
N GLY A 595 22.41 -11.10 21.77
CA GLY A 595 23.80 -11.11 21.33
C GLY A 595 23.97 -11.31 19.82
N LEU A 596 22.99 -10.92 19.01
CA LEU A 596 22.98 -11.12 17.56
C LEU A 596 23.72 -9.99 16.83
N LEU A 597 24.66 -10.36 15.98
CA LEU A 597 25.20 -9.48 14.95
C LEU A 597 24.18 -9.32 13.82
N PRO A 598 24.31 -8.30 12.93
CA PRO A 598 23.38 -8.12 11.81
C PRO A 598 23.22 -9.38 10.93
N ALA A 599 24.32 -10.09 10.66
CA ALA A 599 24.29 -11.36 9.92
C ALA A 599 23.54 -12.47 10.65
N ASP A 600 23.66 -12.52 12.00
CA ASP A 600 22.97 -13.49 12.83
C ASP A 600 21.46 -13.22 12.87
N LYS A 601 21.04 -11.96 12.82
CA LYS A 601 19.62 -11.58 12.68
C LYS A 601 19.02 -12.11 11.38
N VAL A 602 19.71 -11.96 10.26
CA VAL A 602 19.28 -12.49 8.97
C VAL A 602 19.14 -14.00 9.01
N SER A 603 20.11 -14.70 9.58
CA SER A 603 20.08 -16.16 9.74
C SER A 603 18.93 -16.61 10.64
N ALA A 604 18.68 -15.93 11.76
CA ALA A 604 17.58 -16.22 12.66
C ALA A 604 16.21 -16.00 11.99
N VAL A 605 16.04 -14.92 11.23
CA VAL A 605 14.83 -14.65 10.47
C VAL A 605 14.60 -15.70 9.39
N THR A 606 15.63 -16.08 8.67
CA THR A 606 15.55 -17.11 7.62
C THR A 606 15.12 -18.46 8.21
N GLU A 607 15.68 -18.85 9.34
CA GLU A 607 15.33 -20.09 10.04
C GLU A 607 13.87 -20.06 10.52
N LEU A 608 13.45 -18.99 11.20
CA LEU A 608 12.09 -18.85 11.70
C LEU A 608 11.06 -18.79 10.56
N ASN A 609 11.38 -18.10 9.48
CA ASN A 609 10.51 -18.01 8.30
C ASN A 609 10.36 -19.37 7.59
N GLY A 610 11.33 -20.24 7.69
CA GLY A 610 11.26 -21.61 7.17
C GLY A 610 10.27 -22.52 7.91
N HIS A 611 9.94 -22.22 9.17
CA HIS A 611 8.99 -22.98 9.97
C HIS A 611 7.55 -22.51 9.78
N ALA A 612 7.32 -21.20 9.69
CA ALA A 612 6.02 -20.61 9.47
C ALA A 612 6.17 -19.18 8.91
N PRO A 613 5.18 -18.64 8.20
CA PRO A 613 5.23 -17.27 7.71
C PRO A 613 5.53 -16.26 8.82
N LEU A 614 6.61 -15.50 8.64
CA LEU A 614 7.16 -14.57 9.62
C LEU A 614 7.13 -13.14 9.08
N ALA A 615 6.69 -12.20 9.89
CA ALA A 615 6.90 -10.77 9.68
C ALA A 615 8.12 -10.31 10.48
N MET A 616 8.97 -9.49 9.88
CA MET A 616 10.06 -8.80 10.57
C MET A 616 9.73 -7.33 10.72
N VAL A 617 9.73 -6.85 11.95
CA VAL A 617 9.47 -5.44 12.29
C VAL A 617 10.75 -4.76 12.75
N GLY A 618 11.10 -3.67 12.10
CA GLY A 618 12.30 -2.90 12.41
C GLY A 618 12.19 -1.44 11.99
N ASP A 619 13.19 -0.64 12.33
CA ASP A 619 13.21 0.80 12.05
C ASP A 619 14.50 1.29 11.39
N GLY A 620 15.52 0.46 11.29
CA GLY A 620 16.86 0.84 10.88
C GLY A 620 17.35 0.25 9.57
N ILE A 621 18.43 0.83 9.06
CA ILE A 621 19.15 0.32 7.89
C ILE A 621 19.65 -1.12 8.12
N ASN A 622 20.05 -1.40 9.35
CA ASN A 622 20.58 -2.72 9.73
C ASN A 622 19.54 -3.83 9.69
N ASP A 623 18.26 -3.49 9.76
CA ASP A 623 17.15 -4.45 9.74
C ASP A 623 16.65 -4.75 8.31
N ALA A 624 17.03 -3.94 7.33
CA ALA A 624 16.60 -4.11 5.95
C ALA A 624 16.92 -5.51 5.36
N PRO A 625 18.12 -6.08 5.55
CA PRO A 625 18.41 -7.44 5.11
C PRO A 625 17.53 -8.51 5.80
N ALA A 626 17.26 -8.34 7.10
CA ALA A 626 16.39 -9.24 7.85
C ALA A 626 14.93 -9.12 7.39
N MET A 627 14.45 -7.92 7.09
CA MET A 627 13.14 -7.69 6.51
C MET A 627 12.97 -8.39 5.16
N LYS A 628 13.99 -8.35 4.29
CA LYS A 628 13.99 -9.06 3.01
C LYS A 628 13.99 -10.58 3.15
N ALA A 629 14.60 -11.10 4.20
CA ALA A 629 14.63 -12.54 4.47
C ALA A 629 13.31 -13.08 5.04
N SER A 630 12.44 -12.21 5.55
CA SER A 630 11.12 -12.56 6.08
C SER A 630 10.07 -12.68 4.97
N THR A 631 8.90 -13.25 5.29
CA THR A 631 7.74 -13.25 4.38
C THR A 631 7.29 -11.82 4.11
N ILE A 632 7.25 -10.97 5.14
CA ILE A 632 6.91 -9.57 5.02
C ILE A 632 7.76 -8.72 5.99
N GLY A 633 8.32 -7.64 5.48
CA GLY A 633 9.01 -6.63 6.29
C GLY A 633 8.08 -5.48 6.63
N ILE A 634 8.07 -5.09 7.90
CA ILE A 634 7.25 -3.98 8.41
C ILE A 634 8.17 -2.93 9.02
N ALA A 635 8.12 -1.70 8.52
CA ALA A 635 8.89 -0.58 9.05
C ALA A 635 8.08 0.25 10.03
N MET A 636 8.73 0.73 11.09
CA MET A 636 8.17 1.77 11.94
C MET A 636 8.20 3.12 11.21
N GLY A 637 7.21 3.98 11.44
CA GLY A 637 7.10 5.27 10.74
C GLY A 637 8.22 6.26 11.04
N SER A 638 8.89 6.11 12.19
CA SER A 638 10.12 6.83 12.54
C SER A 638 11.39 6.20 11.95
N GLY A 639 11.26 5.12 11.19
CA GLY A 639 12.37 4.41 10.59
C GLY A 639 13.09 5.23 9.52
N THR A 640 14.26 4.76 9.13
CA THR A 640 15.05 5.38 8.06
C THR A 640 14.37 5.23 6.70
N ASP A 641 14.68 6.15 5.76
CA ASP A 641 14.15 6.06 4.39
C ASP A 641 14.46 4.70 3.75
N VAL A 642 15.63 4.13 4.02
CA VAL A 642 16.03 2.81 3.51
C VAL A 642 15.13 1.70 4.06
N ALA A 643 14.78 1.75 5.35
CA ALA A 643 13.86 0.79 5.95
C ALA A 643 12.46 0.92 5.37
N LEU A 644 11.97 2.15 5.18
CA LEU A 644 10.67 2.43 4.57
C LEU A 644 10.61 1.97 3.10
N GLU A 645 11.66 2.15 2.32
CA GLU A 645 11.75 1.69 0.94
C GLU A 645 11.83 0.16 0.83
N THR A 646 12.53 -0.49 1.74
CA THR A 646 12.73 -1.95 1.73
C THR A 646 11.51 -2.70 2.24
N ALA A 647 10.76 -2.12 3.18
CA ALA A 647 9.63 -2.76 3.82
C ALA A 647 8.43 -2.91 2.87
N ASP A 648 7.65 -3.96 3.10
CA ASP A 648 6.38 -4.20 2.39
C ASP A 648 5.20 -3.49 3.03
N ALA A 649 5.34 -3.09 4.28
CA ALA A 649 4.35 -2.32 5.03
C ALA A 649 5.03 -1.37 6.02
N ALA A 650 4.35 -0.32 6.42
CA ALA A 650 4.86 0.66 7.37
C ALA A 650 3.77 1.13 8.34
N LEU A 651 4.16 1.39 9.58
CA LEU A 651 3.31 2.00 10.61
C LEU A 651 3.61 3.49 10.70
N THR A 652 2.78 4.33 10.08
CA THR A 652 3.01 5.78 10.01
C THR A 652 2.82 6.49 11.35
N HIS A 653 1.98 5.95 12.22
CA HIS A 653 1.68 6.55 13.54
C HIS A 653 2.65 6.13 14.66
N ASN A 654 3.70 5.40 14.36
CA ASN A 654 4.64 4.89 15.38
C ASN A 654 3.98 4.13 16.55
N ARG A 655 2.84 3.51 16.33
CA ARG A 655 2.11 2.73 17.32
C ARG A 655 2.21 1.25 17.01
N LEU A 656 2.73 0.47 17.96
CA LEU A 656 2.81 -0.99 17.82
C LEU A 656 1.44 -1.67 17.77
N THR A 657 0.43 -1.09 18.41
CA THR A 657 -0.96 -1.56 18.31
C THR A 657 -1.49 -1.58 16.87
N GLY A 658 -0.93 -0.78 16.00
CA GLY A 658 -1.20 -0.81 14.58
C GLY A 658 -0.84 -2.13 13.90
N LEU A 659 0.11 -2.92 14.43
CA LEU A 659 0.46 -4.25 13.89
C LEU A 659 -0.71 -5.23 13.97
N ALA A 660 -1.34 -5.33 15.14
CA ALA A 660 -2.50 -6.20 15.33
C ALA A 660 -3.68 -5.75 14.47
N GLN A 661 -3.93 -4.45 14.38
CA GLN A 661 -4.95 -3.87 13.52
C GLN A 661 -4.69 -4.16 12.04
N MET A 662 -3.45 -4.05 11.60
CA MET A 662 -3.02 -4.34 10.22
C MET A 662 -3.26 -5.82 9.86
N ILE A 663 -2.86 -6.74 10.71
CA ILE A 663 -3.04 -8.18 10.51
C ILE A 663 -4.52 -8.56 10.54
N ASP A 664 -5.28 -8.05 11.49
CA ASP A 664 -6.72 -8.29 11.58
C ASP A 664 -7.45 -7.78 10.33
N LEU A 665 -7.11 -6.59 9.87
CA LEU A 665 -7.66 -6.02 8.64
C LEU A 665 -7.31 -6.84 7.40
N ALA A 666 -6.06 -7.33 7.31
CA ALA A 666 -5.62 -8.19 6.21
C ALA A 666 -6.39 -9.53 6.18
N ARG A 667 -6.57 -10.16 7.34
CA ARG A 667 -7.37 -11.39 7.49
C ARG A 667 -8.83 -11.16 7.13
N ALA A 668 -9.39 -10.04 7.58
CA ALA A 668 -10.76 -9.69 7.28
C ALA A 668 -10.98 -9.38 5.79
N THR A 669 -10.04 -8.73 5.13
CA THR A 669 -10.08 -8.48 3.69
C THR A 669 -10.00 -9.78 2.90
N ARG A 670 -9.13 -10.70 3.29
CA ARG A 670 -9.04 -12.02 2.68
C ARG A 670 -10.33 -12.83 2.84
N ALA A 671 -10.92 -12.83 4.04
CA ALA A 671 -12.22 -13.47 4.29
C ALA A 671 -13.33 -12.85 3.44
N ASN A 672 -13.33 -11.53 3.30
CA ASN A 672 -14.26 -10.78 2.46
C ASN A 672 -14.15 -11.18 0.99
N ILE A 673 -12.93 -11.28 0.45
CA ILE A 673 -12.68 -11.73 -0.92
C ILE A 673 -13.22 -13.15 -1.14
N ARG A 674 -12.96 -14.07 -0.21
CA ARG A 674 -13.47 -15.43 -0.28
C ARG A 674 -15.01 -15.49 -0.25
N GLN A 675 -15.63 -14.70 0.62
CA GLN A 675 -17.09 -14.57 0.68
C GLN A 675 -17.65 -14.06 -0.65
N ASN A 676 -17.05 -13.03 -1.23
CA ASN A 676 -17.48 -12.45 -2.49
C ASN A 676 -17.38 -13.45 -3.65
N ILE A 677 -16.27 -14.18 -3.73
CA ILE A 677 -16.08 -15.24 -4.73
C ILE A 677 -17.15 -16.32 -4.55
N GLY A 678 -17.39 -16.75 -3.32
CA GLY A 678 -18.42 -17.77 -3.00
C GLY A 678 -19.83 -17.31 -3.38
N ILE A 679 -20.21 -16.08 -3.05
CA ILE A 679 -21.51 -15.50 -3.41
C ILE A 679 -21.65 -15.38 -4.93
N ALA A 680 -20.66 -14.81 -5.61
CA ALA A 680 -20.70 -14.61 -7.05
C ALA A 680 -20.81 -15.92 -7.81
N LEU A 681 -19.98 -16.91 -7.51
CA LEU A 681 -20.00 -18.22 -8.17
C LEU A 681 -21.24 -19.04 -7.79
N GLY A 682 -21.65 -18.99 -6.53
CA GLY A 682 -22.84 -19.70 -6.06
C GLY A 682 -24.12 -19.21 -6.72
N LEU A 683 -24.34 -17.91 -6.80
CA LEU A 683 -25.49 -17.32 -7.47
C LEU A 683 -25.48 -17.63 -8.98
N LYS A 684 -24.32 -17.54 -9.62
CA LYS A 684 -24.19 -17.88 -11.04
C LYS A 684 -24.50 -19.34 -11.31
N GLY A 685 -24.04 -20.25 -10.47
CA GLY A 685 -24.34 -21.67 -10.58
C GLY A 685 -25.84 -21.96 -10.45
N ILE A 686 -26.51 -21.37 -9.46
CA ILE A 686 -27.95 -21.51 -9.25
C ILE A 686 -28.73 -21.00 -10.45
N PHE A 687 -28.46 -19.79 -10.92
CA PHE A 687 -29.19 -19.19 -12.03
C PHE A 687 -28.89 -19.85 -13.38
N LEU A 688 -27.70 -20.42 -13.55
CA LEU A 688 -27.34 -21.20 -14.73
C LEU A 688 -28.23 -22.47 -14.80
N VAL A 689 -28.38 -23.17 -13.70
CA VAL A 689 -29.24 -24.37 -13.61
C VAL A 689 -30.72 -24.00 -13.83
N THR A 690 -31.22 -22.96 -13.17
CA THR A 690 -32.60 -22.50 -13.33
C THR A 690 -32.91 -22.03 -14.75
N THR A 691 -31.95 -21.44 -15.45
CA THR A 691 -32.07 -21.05 -16.85
C THR A 691 -32.21 -22.25 -17.76
N LEU A 692 -31.39 -23.30 -17.58
CA LEU A 692 -31.47 -24.53 -18.36
C LEU A 692 -32.79 -25.25 -18.16
N LEU A 693 -33.35 -25.17 -16.94
CA LEU A 693 -34.69 -25.71 -16.63
C LEU A 693 -35.83 -24.84 -17.16
N GLY A 694 -35.54 -23.66 -17.73
CA GLY A 694 -36.54 -22.75 -18.25
C GLY A 694 -37.26 -21.89 -17.20
N MET A 695 -36.78 -21.86 -15.96
CA MET A 695 -37.40 -21.12 -14.85
C MET A 695 -36.97 -19.65 -14.80
N THR A 696 -35.84 -19.29 -15.39
CA THR A 696 -35.23 -17.93 -15.33
C THR A 696 -35.39 -17.25 -16.69
N GLY A 697 -36.05 -16.08 -16.70
CA GLY A 697 -36.15 -15.21 -17.87
C GLY A 697 -34.98 -14.23 -18.00
N LEU A 698 -34.93 -13.50 -19.13
CA LEU A 698 -33.87 -12.50 -19.41
C LEU A 698 -33.77 -11.41 -18.33
N TRP A 699 -34.87 -10.84 -17.92
CA TRP A 699 -34.88 -9.77 -16.92
C TRP A 699 -34.47 -10.29 -15.53
N LEU A 700 -34.86 -11.50 -15.14
CA LEU A 700 -34.42 -12.13 -13.91
C LEU A 700 -32.91 -12.42 -13.91
N ALA A 701 -32.38 -12.83 -15.06
CA ALA A 701 -30.95 -13.04 -15.24
C ALA A 701 -30.14 -11.77 -14.99
N VAL A 702 -30.57 -10.65 -15.56
CA VAL A 702 -29.91 -9.35 -15.38
C VAL A 702 -30.11 -8.82 -13.96
N LEU A 703 -31.31 -8.99 -13.40
CA LEU A 703 -31.57 -8.62 -12.01
C LEU A 703 -30.68 -9.42 -11.05
N ALA A 704 -30.50 -10.70 -11.29
CA ALA A 704 -29.63 -11.56 -10.50
C ALA A 704 -28.16 -11.15 -10.61
N ASP A 705 -27.68 -10.83 -11.81
CA ASP A 705 -26.32 -10.37 -12.05
C ASP A 705 -26.06 -8.99 -11.41
N THR A 706 -26.97 -8.06 -11.58
CA THR A 706 -26.91 -6.74 -10.93
C THR A 706 -27.00 -6.86 -9.41
N GLY A 707 -27.89 -7.69 -8.90
CA GLY A 707 -28.02 -7.96 -7.48
C GLY A 707 -26.77 -8.61 -6.87
N ALA A 708 -26.18 -9.57 -7.57
CA ALA A 708 -24.91 -10.17 -7.17
C ALA A 708 -23.78 -9.13 -7.13
N THR A 709 -23.66 -8.30 -8.15
CA THR A 709 -22.68 -7.22 -8.22
C THR A 709 -22.86 -6.23 -7.06
N VAL A 710 -24.06 -5.80 -6.77
CA VAL A 710 -24.37 -4.90 -5.64
C VAL A 710 -24.01 -5.56 -4.31
N LEU A 711 -24.38 -6.81 -4.11
CA LEU A 711 -24.11 -7.57 -2.89
C LEU A 711 -22.61 -7.71 -2.64
N VAL A 712 -21.86 -8.17 -3.62
CA VAL A 712 -20.40 -8.36 -3.47
C VAL A 712 -19.67 -7.04 -3.31
N THR A 713 -20.11 -5.99 -3.99
CA THR A 713 -19.53 -4.65 -3.87
C THR A 713 -19.83 -4.04 -2.51
N ALA A 714 -21.05 -4.14 -2.02
CA ALA A 714 -21.43 -3.71 -0.67
C ALA A 714 -20.63 -4.46 0.39
N ASN A 715 -20.46 -5.77 0.24
CA ASN A 715 -19.65 -6.57 1.14
C ASN A 715 -18.16 -6.17 1.07
N ALA A 716 -17.63 -5.89 -0.12
CA ALA A 716 -16.25 -5.41 -0.30
C ALA A 716 -16.03 -4.05 0.38
N LEU A 717 -17.01 -3.16 0.36
CA LEU A 717 -16.94 -1.84 0.98
C LEU A 717 -17.28 -1.84 2.48
N ARG A 718 -17.75 -2.94 3.03
CA ARG A 718 -18.18 -3.03 4.43
C ARG A 718 -17.10 -2.55 5.42
N ARG A 719 -15.84 -2.78 5.12
CA ARG A 719 -14.70 -2.39 5.96
C ARG A 719 -14.39 -0.91 5.91
N LEU A 720 -14.74 -0.22 4.83
CA LEU A 720 -14.64 1.24 4.74
C LEU A 720 -15.68 1.95 5.60
N ILE A 721 -16.85 1.34 5.79
CA ILE A 721 -18.00 1.93 6.48
C ILE A 721 -17.93 1.69 7.99
N ARG A 722 -17.33 0.59 8.44
CA ARG A 722 -17.09 0.35 9.87
C ARG A 722 -15.96 1.25 10.38
N ARG A 723 -16.33 2.18 11.24
CA ARG A 723 -15.42 3.06 11.99
C ARG A 723 -14.64 2.28 13.07
#